data_1f6e962f19ab90c6aa3f27932be2e0c5
#
_entry.id   1f6e962f19ab90c6aa3f27932be2e0c5
#
_cell.length_a   1.000
_cell.length_b   1.000
_cell.length_c   1.000
_cell.angle_alpha   90.00
_cell.angle_beta   90.00
_cell.angle_gamma   90.00
#
_symmetry.space_group_name_H-M   'P 1'
#
loop_
_entity.id
_entity.type
_entity.pdbx_description
1 polymer ?
#
loop_
_entity_poly.entity_id
_entity_poly.type
_entity_poly.pdbx_seq_one_letter_code
_entity_poly.pdbx_strand_id
1 'polypeptide(L)'
;MTNLYRLFLLLISFIIPAASTNAQSYVKSNTAIIPGNRQELFDTIEVANLQTPNLNGDYGLDSVTLSLNYDYTEDLVISLIAPDGTVVQLANNLGGDGDNFENTCFTMHLRDLVNYFYPPFMGKMRPESWLGNVNNGQIGTGNWILDILNTTTTENSGILVKWGLHFNSTPAPPPLLTSSTLPILIVNTHNNVIPYITKEEVTGTMGIIDNAPSLNHLNDPFNGYNGQISIKVRGSSSAYFPQHSYTVTTKKPSGSSLDTALLGMPDGSKWVLYGAWNDKSLIRNILTYQLSNEMGDYAPRTRLCELVLNGDYAGIYVLMEKIKRGENRVDVEKLSSNTVSGPDLTEGYIFQVDRGNGVNDSWYSQYAPCEGSDRRIAFVYEYPDEDDINTAQKNYIASYVDSFESALLNVSLYDTINGYRKYIDLPSFMDQSLLQELGHNVDGYRLSSFLHKHKNQKLKGGPIWDFNLAYGNADYYDGSAVNTYAWDFPCPSGDYNLPPFWWKRFTTDSIYIQELKCRYTNFRQTAFDIKHIDFVMDSLKDILQIPQSRHFTRWPILGIYLWPNVFIGNSWTEEMDYLNTWLKNRISWMDSQLYDSTFLTKLNNSVVLHQKNDEINVYPNPTSGIIKIETSAETFRHIQIYNSIGILVYDQSVHSNLFTLDLREIVGPSGIYSVIVTTSGGTIAKKIIFLSR
;
A
#
# COMPACT_ATOMS: atom_id res chain seq x y z
N MET A 1 -48.16 -64.31 36.61
CA MET A 1 -48.93 -63.74 35.51
C MET A 1 -48.00 -62.71 34.81
N THR A 2 -47.38 -63.20 33.76
CA THR A 2 -46.33 -62.49 33.02
C THR A 2 -46.94 -61.88 31.77
N ASN A 3 -46.81 -60.58 31.59
CA ASN A 3 -47.15 -59.94 30.35
C ASN A 3 -45.86 -59.46 29.62
N LEU A 4 -45.60 -60.10 28.51
CA LEU A 4 -44.58 -59.82 27.53
C LEU A 4 -45.05 -58.67 26.66
N TYR A 5 -44.38 -57.52 26.71
CA TYR A 5 -44.50 -56.45 25.68
C TYR A 5 -43.42 -56.70 24.63
N ARG A 6 -43.84 -57.04 23.41
CA ARG A 6 -43.01 -57.03 22.22
C ARG A 6 -42.89 -55.61 21.67
N LEU A 7 -41.72 -55.01 21.72
CA LEU A 7 -41.37 -53.77 21.06
C LEU A 7 -41.00 -54.06 19.59
N PHE A 8 -41.86 -53.60 18.67
CA PHE A 8 -41.55 -53.62 17.22
C PHE A 8 -40.69 -52.42 16.91
N LEU A 9 -39.38 -52.59 16.68
CA LEU A 9 -38.49 -51.57 16.08
C LEU A 9 -38.73 -51.51 14.57
N LEU A 10 -39.41 -50.49 14.08
CA LEU A 10 -39.46 -50.13 12.69
C LEU A 10 -38.10 -49.49 12.33
N LEU A 11 -37.21 -50.20 11.64
CA LEU A 11 -36.06 -49.64 10.96
C LEU A 11 -36.56 -48.90 9.73
N ILE A 12 -36.73 -47.60 9.84
CA ILE A 12 -36.83 -46.72 8.66
C ILE A 12 -35.40 -46.53 8.12
N SER A 13 -35.04 -47.31 7.13
CA SER A 13 -33.84 -47.05 6.31
C SER A 13 -34.06 -45.77 5.51
N PHE A 14 -33.50 -44.65 5.98
CA PHE A 14 -33.29 -43.49 5.13
C PHE A 14 -32.31 -43.90 4.03
N ILE A 15 -32.83 -44.18 2.85
CA ILE A 15 -32.05 -44.20 1.62
C ILE A 15 -31.73 -42.72 1.36
N ILE A 16 -30.58 -42.25 1.83
CA ILE A 16 -29.99 -41.02 1.31
C ILE A 16 -29.66 -41.31 -0.14
N PRO A 17 -30.30 -40.65 -1.13
CA PRO A 17 -29.86 -40.86 -2.50
C PRO A 17 -28.39 -40.41 -2.53
N ALA A 18 -27.49 -41.36 -2.88
CA ALA A 18 -26.13 -40.96 -3.25
C ALA A 18 -26.29 -39.96 -4.38
N ALA A 19 -25.95 -38.70 -4.10
CA ALA A 19 -25.86 -37.68 -5.16
C ALA A 19 -24.88 -38.26 -6.18
N SER A 20 -25.39 -38.66 -7.33
CA SER A 20 -24.55 -39.04 -8.45
C SER A 20 -23.70 -37.84 -8.74
N THR A 21 -22.40 -37.91 -8.49
CA THR A 21 -21.44 -36.90 -8.90
C THR A 21 -21.44 -36.92 -10.42
N ASN A 22 -22.20 -36.01 -11.03
CA ASN A 22 -22.29 -35.88 -12.47
C ASN A 22 -21.05 -35.15 -13.00
N ALA A 23 -19.89 -35.74 -12.78
CA ALA A 23 -18.61 -35.20 -13.25
C ALA A 23 -18.48 -35.49 -14.76
N GLN A 24 -18.18 -34.45 -15.52
CA GLN A 24 -17.85 -34.53 -16.94
C GLN A 24 -16.42 -34.05 -17.17
N SER A 25 -15.67 -34.81 -17.97
CA SER A 25 -14.26 -34.49 -18.24
C SER A 25 -14.03 -34.47 -19.75
N TYR A 26 -13.35 -33.44 -20.20
CA TYR A 26 -12.90 -33.27 -21.57
C TYR A 26 -11.37 -33.19 -21.55
N VAL A 27 -10.72 -34.21 -22.08
CA VAL A 27 -9.26 -34.33 -22.05
C VAL A 27 -8.72 -34.48 -23.46
N LYS A 28 -7.71 -33.69 -23.78
CA LYS A 28 -7.00 -33.75 -25.05
C LYS A 28 -5.57 -34.27 -24.78
N SER A 29 -5.23 -35.37 -25.41
CA SER A 29 -3.92 -35.98 -25.36
C SER A 29 -3.33 -35.94 -26.76
N ASN A 30 -2.57 -34.94 -27.05
CA ASN A 30 -1.82 -34.75 -28.30
C ASN A 30 -0.55 -33.98 -27.99
N THR A 31 0.49 -34.24 -28.76
CA THR A 31 1.73 -33.47 -28.67
C THR A 31 1.60 -32.21 -29.53
N ALA A 32 1.56 -31.05 -28.90
CA ALA A 32 1.66 -29.74 -29.58
C ALA A 32 2.97 -29.06 -29.17
N ILE A 33 3.64 -28.44 -30.12
CA ILE A 33 4.89 -27.72 -29.86
C ILE A 33 4.57 -26.39 -29.21
N ILE A 34 5.17 -26.13 -28.05
CA ILE A 34 5.21 -24.80 -27.41
C ILE A 34 6.36 -24.04 -28.11
N PRO A 35 6.08 -23.01 -28.92
CA PRO A 35 7.11 -22.34 -29.67
C PRO A 35 8.01 -21.47 -28.77
N GLY A 36 9.24 -21.23 -29.21
CA GLY A 36 10.15 -20.25 -28.61
C GLY A 36 9.92 -18.81 -29.09
N ASN A 37 10.81 -17.91 -28.71
CA ASN A 37 10.93 -16.56 -29.27
C ASN A 37 9.66 -15.68 -29.19
N ARG A 38 9.09 -15.56 -27.98
CA ARG A 38 7.89 -14.74 -27.68
C ARG A 38 6.65 -15.11 -28.52
N GLN A 39 6.51 -16.39 -28.86
CA GLN A 39 5.34 -16.90 -29.56
C GLN A 39 4.38 -17.59 -28.61
N GLU A 40 3.16 -17.79 -29.09
CA GLU A 40 2.04 -18.38 -28.36
C GLU A 40 1.61 -19.71 -28.99
N LEU A 41 1.18 -20.64 -28.13
CA LEU A 41 0.46 -21.83 -28.53
C LEU A 41 -1.00 -21.70 -28.08
N PHE A 42 -1.94 -21.72 -29.02
CA PHE A 42 -3.37 -21.87 -28.73
C PHE A 42 -3.80 -23.31 -29.01
N ASP A 43 -4.18 -24.03 -27.97
CA ASP A 43 -4.70 -25.39 -28.10
C ASP A 43 -6.13 -25.46 -27.58
N THR A 44 -7.07 -26.06 -28.38
CA THR A 44 -8.50 -25.97 -28.14
C THR A 44 -9.10 -27.32 -27.77
N ILE A 45 -9.96 -27.33 -26.75
CA ILE A 45 -10.93 -28.38 -26.43
C ILE A 45 -12.34 -27.86 -26.76
N GLU A 46 -13.07 -28.54 -27.64
CA GLU A 46 -14.49 -28.30 -27.85
C GLU A 46 -15.30 -29.05 -26.78
N VAL A 47 -15.99 -28.27 -25.93
CA VAL A 47 -16.89 -28.79 -24.91
C VAL A 47 -18.30 -28.86 -25.47
N ALA A 48 -18.85 -30.06 -25.55
CA ALA A 48 -20.22 -30.31 -26.00
C ALA A 48 -21.01 -31.09 -24.94
N ASN A 49 -22.32 -30.96 -24.96
CA ASN A 49 -23.24 -31.76 -24.14
C ASN A 49 -22.97 -31.71 -22.62
N LEU A 50 -22.70 -30.50 -22.09
CA LEU A 50 -22.68 -30.32 -20.64
C LEU A 50 -24.05 -30.62 -20.06
N GLN A 51 -24.09 -31.29 -18.90
CA GLN A 51 -25.30 -31.65 -18.19
C GLN A 51 -26.12 -30.41 -17.84
N THR A 52 -25.48 -29.34 -17.42
CA THR A 52 -26.06 -28.02 -17.24
C THR A 52 -25.26 -27.04 -18.10
N PRO A 53 -25.88 -26.40 -19.09
CA PRO A 53 -25.14 -25.54 -20.02
C PRO A 53 -24.62 -24.27 -19.36
N ASN A 54 -25.29 -23.73 -18.33
CA ASN A 54 -24.87 -22.52 -17.62
C ASN A 54 -23.93 -22.88 -16.45
N LEU A 55 -22.74 -22.31 -16.45
CA LEU A 55 -21.75 -22.49 -15.40
C LEU A 55 -22.00 -21.50 -14.27
N ASN A 56 -22.18 -22.02 -13.04
CA ASN A 56 -22.42 -21.21 -11.84
C ASN A 56 -21.89 -21.92 -10.58
N GLY A 57 -22.37 -21.53 -9.38
CA GLY A 57 -21.97 -22.16 -8.12
C GLY A 57 -22.52 -23.55 -7.88
N ASP A 58 -23.53 -23.99 -8.65
CA ASP A 58 -24.16 -25.31 -8.48
C ASP A 58 -23.60 -26.37 -9.46
N TYR A 59 -23.16 -25.93 -10.64
CA TYR A 59 -22.48 -26.74 -11.65
C TYR A 59 -21.55 -25.89 -12.48
N GLY A 60 -20.30 -26.32 -12.66
CA GLY A 60 -19.31 -25.52 -13.40
C GLY A 60 -17.93 -26.21 -13.47
N LEU A 61 -16.96 -25.46 -13.94
CA LEU A 61 -15.57 -25.88 -13.98
C LEU A 61 -15.03 -26.02 -12.56
N ASP A 62 -14.56 -27.22 -12.24
CA ASP A 62 -13.95 -27.57 -10.94
C ASP A 62 -12.43 -27.46 -10.99
N SER A 63 -11.85 -28.04 -12.06
CA SER A 63 -10.38 -28.11 -12.16
C SER A 63 -9.92 -28.17 -13.62
N VAL A 64 -8.64 -27.80 -13.80
CA VAL A 64 -7.89 -27.90 -15.06
C VAL A 64 -6.68 -28.78 -14.83
N THR A 65 -6.50 -29.79 -15.68
CA THR A 65 -5.32 -30.66 -15.62
C THR A 65 -4.35 -30.35 -16.75
N LEU A 66 -3.04 -30.41 -16.47
CA LEU A 66 -1.98 -30.05 -17.41
C LEU A 66 -0.77 -30.96 -17.26
N SER A 67 -0.19 -31.35 -18.41
CA SER A 67 1.17 -31.91 -18.48
C SER A 67 1.87 -31.33 -19.70
N LEU A 68 3.02 -30.72 -19.48
CA LEU A 68 3.90 -30.22 -20.52
C LEU A 68 5.37 -30.44 -20.14
N ASN A 69 6.20 -30.60 -21.13
CA ASN A 69 7.67 -30.68 -20.99
C ASN A 69 8.26 -29.38 -21.49
N TYR A 70 8.98 -28.67 -20.64
CA TYR A 70 9.64 -27.42 -20.93
C TYR A 70 10.76 -27.17 -19.92
N ASP A 71 11.96 -26.79 -20.39
CA ASP A 71 13.18 -26.76 -19.57
C ASP A 71 13.25 -25.56 -18.58
N TYR A 72 12.56 -24.46 -18.86
CA TYR A 72 12.59 -23.24 -18.04
C TYR A 72 11.15 -22.75 -17.82
N THR A 73 10.47 -23.26 -16.80
CA THR A 73 9.04 -22.94 -16.61
C THR A 73 8.76 -21.47 -16.33
N GLU A 74 9.74 -20.67 -15.89
CA GLU A 74 9.61 -19.22 -15.74
C GLU A 74 9.48 -18.46 -17.07
N ASP A 75 9.78 -19.10 -18.20
CA ASP A 75 9.55 -18.51 -19.50
C ASP A 75 8.08 -18.52 -19.93
N LEU A 76 7.22 -19.25 -19.20
CA LEU A 76 5.85 -19.51 -19.64
C LEU A 76 4.82 -18.71 -18.86
N VAL A 77 3.85 -18.16 -19.61
CA VAL A 77 2.55 -17.70 -19.10
C VAL A 77 1.47 -18.64 -19.63
N ILE A 78 0.72 -19.26 -18.72
CA ILE A 78 -0.28 -20.26 -19.05
C ILE A 78 -1.64 -19.76 -18.63
N SER A 79 -2.57 -19.62 -19.59
CA SER A 79 -3.92 -19.10 -19.38
C SER A 79 -4.97 -20.05 -19.95
N LEU A 80 -6.14 -20.05 -19.32
CA LEU A 80 -7.36 -20.69 -19.84
C LEU A 80 -8.32 -19.62 -20.32
N ILE A 81 -8.83 -19.76 -21.54
CA ILE A 81 -9.83 -18.85 -22.13
C ILE A 81 -11.14 -19.65 -22.28
N ALA A 82 -12.20 -19.16 -21.64
CA ALA A 82 -13.55 -19.74 -21.70
C ALA A 82 -14.31 -19.28 -22.95
N PRO A 83 -15.43 -19.94 -23.30
CA PRO A 83 -16.23 -19.58 -24.49
C PRO A 83 -16.74 -18.14 -24.54
N ASP A 84 -16.98 -17.49 -23.39
CA ASP A 84 -17.41 -16.07 -23.32
C ASP A 84 -16.23 -15.09 -23.40
N GLY A 85 -14.99 -15.60 -23.51
CA GLY A 85 -13.76 -14.80 -23.52
C GLY A 85 -13.17 -14.53 -22.13
N THR A 86 -13.76 -15.04 -21.04
CA THR A 86 -13.16 -14.95 -19.71
C THR A 86 -11.81 -15.64 -19.67
N VAL A 87 -10.76 -14.91 -19.25
CA VAL A 87 -9.39 -15.41 -19.15
C VAL A 87 -9.05 -15.69 -17.69
N VAL A 88 -8.51 -16.88 -17.44
CA VAL A 88 -8.00 -17.30 -16.13
C VAL A 88 -6.53 -17.65 -16.26
N GLN A 89 -5.65 -16.89 -15.62
CA GLN A 89 -4.22 -17.17 -15.58
C GLN A 89 -3.94 -18.31 -14.61
N LEU A 90 -3.42 -19.42 -15.14
CA LEU A 90 -3.09 -20.62 -14.36
C LEU A 90 -1.71 -20.49 -13.71
N ALA A 91 -0.71 -20.02 -14.46
CA ALA A 91 0.66 -19.79 -14.01
C ALA A 91 1.30 -18.66 -14.82
N ASN A 92 2.17 -17.84 -14.22
CA ASN A 92 2.81 -16.71 -14.84
C ASN A 92 4.28 -16.61 -14.42
N ASN A 93 5.17 -16.97 -15.31
CA ASN A 93 6.62 -16.89 -15.13
C ASN A 93 7.10 -17.51 -13.79
N LEU A 94 6.66 -18.73 -13.48
CA LEU A 94 6.95 -19.42 -12.22
C LEU A 94 7.98 -20.54 -12.41
N GLY A 95 8.75 -20.82 -11.36
CA GLY A 95 9.60 -22.00 -11.24
C GLY A 95 11.07 -21.77 -11.57
N GLY A 96 11.48 -20.58 -11.97
CA GLY A 96 12.87 -20.27 -12.29
C GLY A 96 13.41 -21.19 -13.41
N ASP A 97 14.62 -21.65 -13.23
CA ASP A 97 15.33 -22.55 -14.15
C ASP A 97 14.90 -24.03 -14.04
N GLY A 98 13.78 -24.30 -13.36
CA GLY A 98 13.27 -25.67 -13.20
C GLY A 98 12.30 -26.07 -14.32
N ASP A 99 12.08 -27.41 -14.44
CA ASP A 99 11.47 -28.04 -15.59
C ASP A 99 10.05 -28.52 -15.30
N ASN A 100 9.17 -28.46 -16.29
CA ASN A 100 7.95 -29.25 -16.47
C ASN A 100 6.78 -28.95 -15.54
N PHE A 101 5.59 -29.19 -16.11
CA PHE A 101 4.34 -29.43 -15.39
C PHE A 101 3.92 -30.89 -15.60
N GLU A 102 3.88 -31.70 -14.51
CA GLU A 102 3.64 -33.12 -14.59
C GLU A 102 2.36 -33.52 -13.85
N ASN A 103 1.30 -33.90 -14.59
CA ASN A 103 0.01 -34.21 -13.99
C ASN A 103 -0.47 -33.14 -12.99
N THR A 104 -0.21 -31.91 -13.32
CA THR A 104 -0.63 -30.76 -12.53
C THR A 104 -2.14 -30.63 -12.59
N CYS A 105 -2.77 -30.31 -11.46
CA CYS A 105 -4.20 -30.10 -11.36
C CYS A 105 -4.47 -28.74 -10.67
N PHE A 106 -4.89 -27.76 -11.45
CA PHE A 106 -5.31 -26.46 -10.95
C PHE A 106 -6.74 -26.52 -10.43
N THR A 107 -6.95 -26.21 -9.15
CA THR A 107 -8.27 -26.25 -8.49
C THR A 107 -8.34 -25.24 -7.33
N MET A 108 -9.56 -24.82 -6.98
CA MET A 108 -9.79 -23.88 -5.86
C MET A 108 -10.05 -24.58 -4.53
N HIS A 109 -10.12 -25.92 -4.49
CA HIS A 109 -10.46 -26.69 -3.29
C HIS A 109 -9.30 -26.90 -2.30
N LEU A 110 -8.23 -26.13 -2.45
CA LEU A 110 -7.10 -26.10 -1.52
C LEU A 110 -6.60 -24.65 -1.33
N ARG A 111 -5.68 -24.52 -0.39
CA ARG A 111 -5.18 -23.23 0.06
C ARG A 111 -3.96 -22.76 -0.72
N ASP A 112 -3.10 -23.73 -1.09
CA ASP A 112 -1.76 -23.43 -1.56
C ASP A 112 -1.77 -22.96 -3.02
N LEU A 113 -1.27 -21.75 -3.24
CA LEU A 113 -1.07 -21.15 -4.55
C LEU A 113 0.05 -21.84 -5.30
N VAL A 114 -0.04 -21.90 -6.62
CA VAL A 114 1.01 -22.41 -7.51
C VAL A 114 2.37 -21.77 -7.23
N ASN A 115 2.39 -20.50 -6.82
CA ASN A 115 3.60 -19.75 -6.44
C ASN A 115 4.41 -20.36 -5.26
N TYR A 116 3.81 -21.26 -4.49
CA TYR A 116 4.50 -21.96 -3.37
C TYR A 116 5.12 -23.29 -3.77
N PHE A 117 4.92 -23.72 -5.00
CA PHE A 117 5.46 -24.97 -5.53
C PHE A 117 6.72 -24.72 -6.35
N TYR A 118 7.51 -25.76 -6.48
CA TYR A 118 8.73 -25.77 -7.29
C TYR A 118 8.61 -26.82 -8.40
N PRO A 119 9.22 -26.58 -9.56
CA PRO A 119 9.27 -27.59 -10.63
C PRO A 119 9.95 -28.89 -10.19
N PRO A 120 9.53 -30.03 -10.77
CA PRO A 120 8.37 -30.14 -11.65
C PRO A 120 7.08 -29.88 -10.87
N PHE A 121 6.19 -29.03 -11.45
CA PHE A 121 4.91 -28.75 -10.82
C PHE A 121 4.01 -29.99 -10.88
N MET A 122 3.77 -30.64 -9.74
CA MET A 122 3.04 -31.90 -9.64
C MET A 122 1.88 -31.83 -8.66
N GLY A 123 0.80 -32.54 -8.99
CA GLY A 123 -0.34 -32.67 -8.08
C GLY A 123 -1.29 -31.49 -8.10
N LYS A 124 -2.01 -31.30 -6.99
CA LYS A 124 -3.04 -30.26 -6.89
C LYS A 124 -2.45 -28.95 -6.38
N MET A 125 -2.82 -27.84 -7.03
CA MET A 125 -2.43 -26.50 -6.65
C MET A 125 -3.48 -25.49 -7.07
N ARG A 126 -3.50 -24.35 -6.43
CA ARG A 126 -4.40 -23.25 -6.77
C ARG A 126 -3.76 -22.38 -7.85
N PRO A 127 -4.48 -22.02 -8.93
CA PRO A 127 -3.94 -21.15 -9.97
C PRO A 127 -3.75 -19.70 -9.46
N GLU A 128 -3.02 -18.90 -10.20
CA GLU A 128 -2.80 -17.48 -9.87
C GLU A 128 -4.08 -16.67 -9.90
N SER A 129 -4.90 -16.79 -10.96
CA SER A 129 -6.22 -16.18 -11.02
C SER A 129 -7.29 -17.06 -10.38
N TRP A 130 -8.41 -16.46 -10.05
CA TRP A 130 -9.56 -17.18 -9.48
C TRP A 130 -10.23 -18.05 -10.55
N LEU A 131 -10.05 -19.36 -10.48
CA LEU A 131 -10.55 -20.30 -11.50
C LEU A 131 -12.07 -20.19 -11.70
N GLY A 132 -12.79 -19.92 -10.61
CA GLY A 132 -14.26 -19.77 -10.66
C GLY A 132 -14.77 -18.52 -11.37
N ASN A 133 -13.89 -17.64 -11.87
CA ASN A 133 -14.29 -16.52 -12.73
C ASN A 133 -15.03 -16.99 -13.98
N VAL A 134 -14.78 -18.23 -14.44
CA VAL A 134 -15.51 -18.85 -15.56
C VAL A 134 -16.90 -19.35 -15.16
N ASN A 135 -17.19 -19.51 -13.86
CA ASN A 135 -18.47 -19.95 -13.31
C ASN A 135 -19.40 -18.74 -13.04
N ASN A 136 -19.49 -17.84 -14.00
CA ASN A 136 -20.12 -16.51 -13.91
C ASN A 136 -21.56 -16.47 -14.46
N GLY A 137 -22.15 -17.61 -14.79
CA GLY A 137 -23.45 -17.73 -15.44
C GLY A 137 -23.37 -17.95 -16.95
N GLN A 138 -22.17 -17.99 -17.53
CA GLN A 138 -21.96 -18.18 -18.95
C GLN A 138 -22.42 -19.57 -19.45
N ILE A 139 -22.57 -19.70 -20.75
CA ILE A 139 -22.76 -21.00 -21.42
C ILE A 139 -21.39 -21.67 -21.55
N GLY A 140 -21.25 -22.81 -20.89
CA GLY A 140 -19.94 -23.53 -20.84
C GLY A 140 -19.66 -24.42 -22.05
N THR A 141 -20.63 -24.63 -22.95
CA THR A 141 -20.43 -25.35 -24.24
C THR A 141 -19.75 -24.43 -25.24
N GLY A 142 -18.82 -24.96 -26.00
CA GLY A 142 -18.06 -24.22 -27.00
C GLY A 142 -16.57 -24.50 -26.92
N ASN A 143 -15.78 -23.62 -27.50
CA ASN A 143 -14.31 -23.73 -27.54
C ASN A 143 -13.69 -23.16 -26.27
N TRP A 144 -12.99 -24.03 -25.54
CA TRP A 144 -12.08 -23.65 -24.46
C TRP A 144 -10.67 -23.71 -24.99
N ILE A 145 -9.89 -22.67 -24.74
CA ILE A 145 -8.54 -22.52 -25.29
C ILE A 145 -7.53 -22.51 -24.12
N LEU A 146 -6.54 -23.39 -24.21
CA LEU A 146 -5.34 -23.26 -23.42
C LEU A 146 -4.35 -22.42 -24.23
N ASP A 147 -4.00 -21.28 -23.66
CA ASP A 147 -3.05 -20.31 -24.22
C ASP A 147 -1.75 -20.40 -23.45
N ILE A 148 -0.65 -20.71 -24.14
CA ILE A 148 0.71 -20.80 -23.58
C ILE A 148 1.59 -19.81 -24.31
N LEU A 149 1.88 -18.68 -23.67
CA LEU A 149 2.81 -17.66 -24.15
C LEU A 149 4.22 -17.98 -23.66
N ASN A 150 5.16 -18.07 -24.56
CA ASN A 150 6.59 -18.07 -24.23
C ASN A 150 7.08 -16.59 -24.17
N THR A 151 7.63 -16.17 -23.03
CA THR A 151 8.05 -14.77 -22.81
C THR A 151 9.51 -14.50 -23.14
N THR A 152 10.32 -15.54 -23.38
CA THR A 152 11.75 -15.40 -23.70
C THR A 152 11.99 -15.07 -25.17
N THR A 153 13.13 -14.48 -25.46
CA THR A 153 13.61 -14.24 -26.82
C THR A 153 14.47 -15.37 -27.39
N THR A 154 14.64 -16.43 -26.62
CA THR A 154 15.38 -17.62 -27.03
C THR A 154 14.54 -18.55 -27.88
N GLU A 155 15.19 -19.45 -28.63
CA GLU A 155 14.52 -20.49 -29.41
C GLU A 155 14.06 -21.69 -28.55
N ASN A 156 14.10 -21.57 -27.22
CA ASN A 156 13.65 -22.63 -26.31
C ASN A 156 12.21 -22.99 -26.61
N SER A 157 11.98 -24.25 -26.89
CA SER A 157 10.65 -24.79 -27.22
C SER A 157 10.37 -26.00 -26.34
N GLY A 158 9.08 -26.31 -26.17
CA GLY A 158 8.63 -27.43 -25.38
C GLY A 158 7.51 -28.20 -26.03
N ILE A 159 6.90 -29.10 -25.28
CA ILE A 159 5.81 -29.95 -25.77
C ILE A 159 4.67 -29.94 -24.76
N LEU A 160 3.50 -29.50 -25.19
CA LEU A 160 2.23 -29.76 -24.50
C LEU A 160 1.86 -31.24 -24.71
N VAL A 161 1.84 -32.03 -23.65
CA VAL A 161 1.57 -33.47 -23.70
C VAL A 161 0.08 -33.76 -23.61
N LYS A 162 -0.60 -33.16 -22.64
CA LYS A 162 -2.04 -33.28 -22.43
C LYS A 162 -2.58 -32.15 -21.57
N TRP A 163 -3.84 -31.84 -21.74
CA TRP A 163 -4.57 -31.01 -20.80
C TRP A 163 -6.06 -31.39 -20.78
N GLY A 164 -6.80 -30.94 -19.75
CA GLY A 164 -8.20 -31.31 -19.62
C GLY A 164 -8.97 -30.40 -18.69
N LEU A 165 -10.29 -30.38 -18.93
CA LEU A 165 -11.29 -29.62 -18.21
C LEU A 165 -12.19 -30.59 -17.45
N HIS A 166 -12.46 -30.32 -16.18
CA HIS A 166 -13.30 -31.15 -15.32
C HIS A 166 -14.44 -30.34 -14.75
N PHE A 167 -15.67 -30.71 -15.09
CA PHE A 167 -16.90 -30.05 -14.64
C PHE A 167 -17.65 -30.96 -13.67
N ASN A 168 -18.24 -30.38 -12.62
CA ASN A 168 -19.04 -31.13 -11.66
C ASN A 168 -20.00 -30.23 -10.87
N SER A 169 -20.75 -30.82 -9.92
CA SER A 169 -21.68 -30.13 -9.02
C SER A 169 -21.02 -29.50 -7.78
N THR A 170 -19.71 -29.54 -7.68
CA THR A 170 -18.90 -28.82 -6.68
C THR A 170 -17.82 -28.03 -7.39
N PRO A 171 -18.20 -27.03 -8.20
CA PRO A 171 -17.28 -26.32 -9.06
C PRO A 171 -16.34 -25.41 -8.25
N ALA A 172 -15.35 -24.84 -8.92
CA ALA A 172 -14.59 -23.72 -8.39
C ALA A 172 -15.58 -22.59 -8.02
N PRO A 173 -15.44 -21.98 -6.81
CA PRO A 173 -16.38 -20.96 -6.36
C PRO A 173 -16.49 -19.77 -7.35
N PRO A 174 -17.71 -19.23 -7.59
CA PRO A 174 -17.91 -18.09 -8.50
C PRO A 174 -17.08 -16.85 -8.18
N PRO A 175 -17.09 -15.82 -9.02
CA PRO A 175 -16.37 -14.57 -8.78
C PRO A 175 -16.62 -13.99 -7.40
N LEU A 176 -15.55 -13.54 -6.74
CA LEU A 176 -15.57 -13.11 -5.32
C LEU A 176 -16.23 -11.75 -5.12
N LEU A 177 -16.06 -10.82 -6.06
CA LEU A 177 -16.52 -9.45 -5.94
C LEU A 177 -17.77 -9.21 -6.81
N THR A 178 -18.85 -8.77 -6.19
CA THR A 178 -20.06 -8.27 -6.87
C THR A 178 -20.37 -6.83 -6.42
N SER A 179 -20.11 -6.52 -5.15
CA SER A 179 -20.28 -5.19 -4.56
C SER A 179 -19.35 -4.97 -3.39
N SER A 180 -19.07 -3.70 -3.08
CA SER A 180 -18.21 -3.31 -1.97
C SER A 180 -18.63 -1.98 -1.35
N THR A 181 -18.27 -1.80 -0.06
CA THR A 181 -18.28 -0.50 0.61
C THR A 181 -17.06 0.35 0.26
N LEU A 182 -15.99 -0.27 -0.26
CA LEU A 182 -14.80 0.42 -0.77
C LEU A 182 -15.00 0.81 -2.24
N PRO A 183 -14.33 1.86 -2.71
CA PRO A 183 -14.21 2.14 -4.15
C PRO A 183 -13.69 0.90 -4.90
N ILE A 184 -14.22 0.67 -6.09
CA ILE A 184 -13.79 -0.42 -6.97
C ILE A 184 -12.97 0.17 -8.12
N LEU A 185 -11.73 -0.27 -8.25
CA LEU A 185 -10.85 0.04 -9.36
C LEU A 185 -10.83 -1.14 -10.34
N ILE A 186 -11.16 -0.88 -11.59
CA ILE A 186 -11.15 -1.89 -12.65
C ILE A 186 -10.06 -1.52 -13.65
N VAL A 187 -9.03 -2.34 -13.71
CA VAL A 187 -7.90 -2.19 -14.64
C VAL A 187 -7.98 -3.27 -15.70
N ASN A 188 -7.88 -2.86 -16.97
CA ASN A 188 -7.87 -3.77 -18.09
C ASN A 188 -6.65 -3.47 -18.98
N THR A 189 -5.74 -4.43 -19.08
CA THR A 189 -4.56 -4.40 -19.96
C THR A 189 -4.80 -5.09 -21.28
N HIS A 190 -6.08 -5.39 -21.62
CA HIS A 190 -6.46 -6.18 -22.78
C HIS A 190 -5.79 -7.56 -22.80
N ASN A 191 -5.72 -8.17 -21.62
CA ASN A 191 -5.06 -9.45 -21.31
C ASN A 191 -3.54 -9.46 -21.54
N ASN A 192 -2.90 -8.30 -21.82
CA ASN A 192 -1.45 -8.24 -21.80
C ASN A 192 -0.94 -8.49 -20.38
N VAL A 193 0.01 -9.38 -20.26
CA VAL A 193 0.67 -9.71 -19.00
C VAL A 193 1.48 -8.50 -18.52
N ILE A 194 1.39 -8.21 -17.22
CA ILE A 194 2.22 -7.17 -16.59
C ILE A 194 3.47 -7.87 -16.04
N PRO A 195 4.64 -7.73 -16.69
CA PRO A 195 5.81 -8.52 -16.33
C PRO A 195 6.39 -8.04 -14.99
N TYR A 196 6.59 -8.98 -14.04
CA TYR A 196 7.15 -8.64 -12.75
C TYR A 196 8.69 -8.72 -12.70
N ILE A 197 9.30 -9.48 -13.60
CA ILE A 197 10.76 -9.62 -13.70
C ILE A 197 11.35 -8.40 -14.38
N THR A 198 10.93 -8.08 -15.61
CA THR A 198 11.45 -6.94 -16.39
C THR A 198 10.87 -5.61 -15.94
N LYS A 199 9.70 -5.62 -15.31
CA LYS A 199 8.96 -4.42 -14.86
C LYS A 199 8.68 -3.41 -15.98
N GLU A 200 8.52 -3.90 -17.20
CA GLU A 200 8.12 -3.08 -18.34
C GLU A 200 6.72 -2.52 -18.17
N GLU A 201 6.50 -1.32 -18.69
CA GLU A 201 5.17 -0.69 -18.64
C GLU A 201 4.24 -1.32 -19.68
N VAL A 202 3.05 -1.66 -19.24
CA VAL A 202 1.95 -2.14 -20.08
C VAL A 202 0.87 -1.06 -20.18
N THR A 203 0.34 -0.83 -21.37
CA THR A 203 -0.79 0.09 -21.57
C THR A 203 -2.11 -0.59 -21.27
N GLY A 204 -3.07 0.19 -20.78
CA GLY A 204 -4.40 -0.32 -20.46
C GLY A 204 -5.37 0.81 -20.18
N THR A 205 -6.52 0.44 -19.64
CA THR A 205 -7.54 1.35 -19.14
C THR A 205 -7.79 1.15 -17.67
N MET A 206 -8.24 2.18 -16.99
CA MET A 206 -8.69 2.11 -15.59
C MET A 206 -10.03 2.82 -15.46
N GLY A 207 -10.98 2.17 -14.78
CA GLY A 207 -12.24 2.74 -14.33
C GLY A 207 -12.31 2.75 -12.81
N ILE A 208 -12.91 3.79 -12.22
CA ILE A 208 -13.15 3.88 -10.79
C ILE A 208 -14.64 4.07 -10.54
N ILE A 209 -15.18 3.23 -9.66
CA ILE A 209 -16.56 3.32 -9.13
C ILE A 209 -16.46 3.72 -7.67
N ASP A 210 -17.02 4.87 -7.31
CA ASP A 210 -17.09 5.37 -5.94
C ASP A 210 -18.44 6.05 -5.68
N ASN A 211 -19.39 5.29 -5.19
CA ASN A 211 -20.76 5.72 -4.90
C ASN A 211 -20.98 6.04 -3.41
N ALA A 212 -19.89 6.21 -2.65
CA ALA A 212 -20.00 6.46 -1.21
C ALA A 212 -21.04 7.57 -0.90
N PRO A 213 -21.92 7.40 0.10
CA PRO A 213 -21.95 6.32 1.10
C PRO A 213 -22.71 5.05 0.68
N SER A 214 -23.22 4.96 -0.56
CA SER A 214 -23.88 3.77 -1.09
C SER A 214 -22.88 2.68 -1.45
N LEU A 215 -23.37 1.44 -1.62
CA LEU A 215 -22.54 0.35 -2.12
C LEU A 215 -22.10 0.62 -3.57
N ASN A 216 -20.89 0.23 -3.88
CA ASN A 216 -20.35 0.14 -5.21
C ASN A 216 -20.66 -1.25 -5.78
N HIS A 217 -21.29 -1.34 -6.94
CA HIS A 217 -21.49 -2.60 -7.64
C HIS A 217 -20.53 -2.69 -8.83
N LEU A 218 -20.05 -3.90 -9.12
CA LEU A 218 -19.06 -4.11 -10.19
C LEU A 218 -19.53 -3.61 -11.57
N ASN A 219 -20.83 -3.59 -11.79
CA ASN A 219 -21.46 -3.17 -13.06
C ASN A 219 -21.94 -1.70 -13.03
N ASP A 220 -21.67 -0.94 -11.97
CA ASP A 220 -22.02 0.47 -11.94
C ASP A 220 -21.18 1.28 -12.94
N PRO A 221 -21.69 2.41 -13.44
CA PRO A 221 -20.90 3.27 -14.31
C PRO A 221 -19.69 3.87 -13.56
N PHE A 222 -18.57 4.03 -14.25
CA PHE A 222 -17.41 4.73 -13.73
C PHE A 222 -17.74 6.20 -13.47
N ASN A 223 -17.50 6.65 -12.24
CA ASN A 223 -17.79 8.02 -11.80
C ASN A 223 -16.59 8.73 -11.16
N GLY A 224 -15.53 7.99 -10.79
CA GLY A 224 -14.31 8.58 -10.24
C GLY A 224 -13.22 8.81 -11.28
N TYR A 225 -13.01 7.90 -12.19
CA TYR A 225 -12.08 7.97 -13.31
C TYR A 225 -12.52 6.99 -14.40
N ASN A 226 -12.28 7.34 -15.66
CA ASN A 226 -12.47 6.44 -16.79
C ASN A 226 -11.51 6.88 -17.89
N GLY A 227 -10.37 6.19 -18.03
CA GLY A 227 -9.35 6.65 -18.97
C GLY A 227 -8.20 5.67 -19.19
N GLN A 228 -7.27 6.10 -20.04
CA GLN A 228 -6.07 5.34 -20.36
C GLN A 228 -5.05 5.43 -19.23
N ILE A 229 -4.31 4.35 -19.04
CA ILE A 229 -3.19 4.26 -18.09
C ILE A 229 -2.00 3.53 -18.74
N SER A 230 -0.84 3.68 -18.14
CA SER A 230 0.20 2.65 -18.14
C SER A 230 0.36 2.09 -16.74
N ILE A 231 0.68 0.81 -16.65
CA ILE A 231 0.83 0.08 -15.41
C ILE A 231 2.08 -0.80 -15.46
N LYS A 232 2.81 -0.89 -14.35
CA LYS A 232 3.95 -1.80 -14.20
C LYS A 232 4.05 -2.32 -12.79
N VAL A 233 4.59 -3.52 -12.60
CA VAL A 233 4.95 -4.04 -11.29
C VAL A 233 6.04 -3.18 -10.67
N ARG A 234 5.95 -2.94 -9.36
CA ARG A 234 6.94 -2.19 -8.59
C ARG A 234 7.43 -2.97 -7.39
N GLY A 235 8.53 -2.47 -6.80
CA GLY A 235 9.19 -3.04 -5.64
C GLY A 235 10.50 -3.73 -6.02
N SER A 236 11.33 -4.00 -5.05
CA SER A 236 12.53 -4.83 -5.19
C SER A 236 12.16 -6.28 -4.91
N SER A 237 12.29 -6.75 -3.67
CA SER A 237 11.85 -8.09 -3.24
C SER A 237 10.33 -8.28 -3.31
N SER A 238 9.55 -7.23 -3.03
CA SER A 238 8.08 -7.27 -3.09
C SER A 238 7.50 -7.45 -4.51
N ALA A 239 8.30 -7.27 -5.55
CA ALA A 239 7.88 -7.59 -6.92
C ALA A 239 7.62 -9.09 -7.14
N TYR A 240 8.18 -9.94 -6.29
CA TYR A 240 8.01 -11.40 -6.34
C TYR A 240 6.85 -11.91 -5.46
N PHE A 241 6.16 -11.04 -4.76
CA PHE A 241 4.98 -11.45 -3.96
C PHE A 241 3.78 -11.76 -4.87
N PRO A 242 2.97 -12.77 -4.55
CA PRO A 242 1.78 -13.09 -5.34
C PRO A 242 0.79 -11.92 -5.49
N GLN A 243 0.61 -11.11 -4.46
CA GLN A 243 -0.12 -9.85 -4.55
C GLN A 243 0.85 -8.73 -4.92
N HIS A 244 1.07 -8.53 -6.22
CA HIS A 244 1.96 -7.48 -6.71
C HIS A 244 1.49 -6.09 -6.36
N SER A 245 2.44 -5.20 -6.10
CA SER A 245 2.18 -3.75 -6.08
C SER A 245 2.47 -3.15 -7.47
N TYR A 246 1.74 -2.11 -7.84
CA TYR A 246 1.87 -1.50 -9.17
C TYR A 246 2.15 -0.01 -9.10
N THR A 247 2.91 0.50 -10.06
CA THR A 247 2.90 1.92 -10.43
C THR A 247 1.93 2.11 -11.57
N VAL A 248 0.99 3.03 -11.41
CA VAL A 248 0.00 3.41 -12.42
C VAL A 248 0.27 4.85 -12.83
N THR A 249 0.32 5.09 -14.14
CA THR A 249 0.40 6.43 -14.70
C THR A 249 -0.85 6.71 -15.51
N THR A 250 -1.64 7.70 -15.11
CA THR A 250 -2.81 8.18 -15.87
C THR A 250 -2.35 8.88 -17.15
N LYS A 251 -3.01 8.59 -18.27
CA LYS A 251 -2.59 9.02 -19.62
C LYS A 251 -3.70 9.78 -20.34
N LYS A 252 -3.27 10.75 -21.16
CA LYS A 252 -4.12 11.38 -22.18
C LYS A 252 -4.27 10.43 -23.38
N PRO A 253 -5.28 10.60 -24.23
CA PRO A 253 -5.40 9.85 -25.48
C PRO A 253 -4.16 9.94 -26.39
N SER A 254 -3.35 11.00 -26.24
CA SER A 254 -2.06 11.17 -26.93
C SER A 254 -0.93 10.28 -26.39
N GLY A 255 -1.15 9.53 -25.28
CA GLY A 255 -0.13 8.74 -24.61
C GLY A 255 0.71 9.52 -23.57
N SER A 256 0.64 10.85 -23.54
CA SER A 256 1.34 11.66 -22.53
C SER A 256 0.65 11.54 -21.17
N SER A 257 1.38 11.82 -20.08
CA SER A 257 0.82 11.78 -18.72
C SER A 257 -0.30 12.77 -18.53
N LEU A 258 -1.31 12.38 -17.74
CA LEU A 258 -2.48 13.19 -17.37
C LEU A 258 -2.47 13.39 -15.86
N ASP A 259 -2.26 14.62 -15.39
CA ASP A 259 -2.51 14.93 -13.99
C ASP A 259 -4.03 14.98 -13.76
N THR A 260 -4.49 14.20 -12.79
CA THR A 260 -5.92 14.10 -12.43
C THR A 260 -6.06 13.71 -10.96
N ALA A 261 -7.11 14.19 -10.32
CA ALA A 261 -7.47 13.79 -8.97
C ALA A 261 -8.09 12.39 -8.97
N LEU A 262 -7.70 11.55 -8.01
CA LEU A 262 -8.29 10.23 -7.82
C LEU A 262 -8.79 10.07 -6.40
N LEU A 263 -10.03 9.63 -6.22
CA LEU A 263 -10.68 9.39 -4.92
C LEU A 263 -10.51 10.56 -3.92
N GLY A 264 -10.66 11.80 -4.39
CA GLY A 264 -10.53 13.01 -3.57
C GLY A 264 -9.11 13.36 -3.15
N MET A 265 -8.09 12.67 -3.64
CA MET A 265 -6.69 13.08 -3.48
C MET A 265 -6.33 14.12 -4.56
N PRO A 266 -5.45 15.09 -4.25
CA PRO A 266 -5.01 16.10 -5.22
C PRO A 266 -4.48 15.50 -6.51
N ASP A 267 -4.55 16.27 -7.59
CA ASP A 267 -4.14 15.86 -8.91
C ASP A 267 -2.67 15.40 -9.00
N GLY A 268 -2.45 14.48 -9.88
CA GLY A 268 -1.16 13.91 -10.19
C GLY A 268 -1.30 12.82 -11.23
N SER A 269 -0.20 12.50 -11.92
CA SER A 269 -0.22 11.48 -12.97
C SER A 269 0.33 10.12 -12.54
N LYS A 270 1.20 10.08 -11.52
CA LYS A 270 1.82 8.84 -11.04
C LYS A 270 1.23 8.44 -9.69
N TRP A 271 0.71 7.24 -9.63
CA TRP A 271 0.04 6.63 -8.47
C TRP A 271 0.65 5.28 -8.15
N VAL A 272 0.43 4.81 -6.95
CA VAL A 272 0.81 3.47 -6.52
C VAL A 272 -0.44 2.71 -6.09
N LEU A 273 -0.63 1.51 -6.62
CA LEU A 273 -1.52 0.51 -6.06
C LEU A 273 -0.67 -0.42 -5.21
N TYR A 274 -0.72 -0.23 -3.91
CA TYR A 274 0.05 -1.02 -2.95
C TYR A 274 -0.74 -2.26 -2.53
N GLY A 275 -0.20 -3.44 -2.80
CA GLY A 275 -0.69 -4.73 -2.32
C GLY A 275 -0.01 -5.08 -0.99
N ALA A 276 -0.78 -5.20 0.07
CA ALA A 276 -0.27 -5.35 1.43
C ALA A 276 0.05 -6.82 1.79
N TRP A 277 0.78 -7.55 0.92
CA TRP A 277 1.01 -8.98 1.03
C TRP A 277 1.56 -9.42 2.39
N ASN A 278 2.60 -8.76 2.86
CA ASN A 278 3.26 -9.07 4.15
C ASN A 278 2.82 -8.16 5.30
N ASP A 279 1.82 -7.30 5.09
CA ASP A 279 1.13 -6.56 6.15
C ASP A 279 -0.31 -7.07 6.28
N LYS A 280 -0.52 -8.13 7.04
CA LYS A 280 -1.83 -8.75 7.22
C LYS A 280 -2.83 -7.87 7.98
N SER A 281 -2.39 -6.79 8.62
CA SER A 281 -3.30 -5.78 9.16
C SER A 281 -3.95 -4.93 8.06
N LEU A 282 -3.29 -4.80 6.89
CA LEU A 282 -3.65 -3.97 5.73
C LEU A 282 -3.50 -2.46 5.97
N ILE A 283 -3.06 -2.00 7.15
CA ILE A 283 -3.16 -0.58 7.53
C ILE A 283 -1.86 0.08 7.99
N ARG A 284 -0.74 -0.63 8.14
CA ARG A 284 0.50 -0.05 8.72
C ARG A 284 0.98 1.19 7.99
N ASN A 285 1.03 1.15 6.66
CA ASN A 285 1.39 2.32 5.85
C ASN A 285 0.36 3.46 5.99
N ILE A 286 -0.94 3.14 5.94
CA ILE A 286 -2.02 4.12 6.04
C ILE A 286 -1.94 4.86 7.37
N LEU A 287 -1.83 4.12 8.48
CA LEU A 287 -1.73 4.68 9.83
C LEU A 287 -0.53 5.64 9.92
N THR A 288 0.65 5.19 9.51
CA THR A 288 1.86 6.02 9.65
C THR A 288 1.81 7.27 8.78
N TYR A 289 1.33 7.17 7.54
CA TYR A 289 1.22 8.33 6.65
C TYR A 289 0.18 9.33 7.14
N GLN A 290 -0.91 8.85 7.74
CA GLN A 290 -1.89 9.72 8.37
C GLN A 290 -1.27 10.47 9.55
N LEU A 291 -0.57 9.77 10.45
CA LEU A 291 0.11 10.41 11.58
C LEU A 291 1.14 11.45 11.13
N SER A 292 1.92 11.18 10.07
CA SER A 292 2.87 12.14 9.50
C SER A 292 2.18 13.39 8.97
N ASN A 293 1.09 13.26 8.22
CA ASN A 293 0.32 14.40 7.73
C ASN A 293 -0.29 15.21 8.89
N GLU A 294 -0.69 14.56 9.98
CA GLU A 294 -1.21 15.22 11.19
C GLU A 294 -0.11 15.94 12.00
N MET A 295 1.14 15.49 11.88
CA MET A 295 2.30 16.18 12.44
C MET A 295 2.68 17.44 11.65
N GLY A 296 2.11 17.62 10.45
CA GLY A 296 2.36 18.75 9.56
C GLY A 296 3.37 18.48 8.45
N ASP A 297 3.88 17.26 8.36
CA ASP A 297 4.81 16.83 7.31
C ASP A 297 4.06 16.09 6.20
N TYR A 298 4.38 16.41 4.95
CA TYR A 298 3.80 15.66 3.84
C TYR A 298 4.20 14.18 3.89
N ALA A 299 3.21 13.31 3.86
CA ALA A 299 3.35 11.89 3.52
C ALA A 299 2.32 11.55 2.43
N PRO A 300 2.56 10.52 1.60
CA PRO A 300 1.62 10.14 0.56
C PRO A 300 0.21 9.91 1.10
N ARG A 301 -0.77 10.59 0.48
CA ARG A 301 -2.18 10.36 0.82
C ARG A 301 -2.59 9.00 0.30
N THR A 302 -3.51 8.36 1.01
CA THR A 302 -3.91 6.97 0.76
C THR A 302 -5.43 6.83 0.68
N ARG A 303 -5.90 5.88 -0.13
CA ARG A 303 -7.30 5.45 -0.19
C ARG A 303 -7.36 3.94 -0.33
N LEU A 304 -8.12 3.29 0.55
CA LEU A 304 -8.45 1.88 0.43
C LEU A 304 -9.37 1.67 -0.77
N CYS A 305 -9.13 0.63 -1.54
CA CYS A 305 -9.96 0.26 -2.69
C CYS A 305 -9.90 -1.25 -2.93
N GLU A 306 -10.85 -1.77 -3.70
CA GLU A 306 -10.80 -3.12 -4.23
C GLU A 306 -10.33 -3.07 -5.67
N LEU A 307 -9.38 -3.94 -6.03
CA LEU A 307 -8.83 -4.00 -7.39
C LEU A 307 -9.39 -5.21 -8.14
N VAL A 308 -9.89 -4.96 -9.33
CA VAL A 308 -10.17 -5.97 -10.36
C VAL A 308 -9.20 -5.74 -11.51
N LEU A 309 -8.40 -6.74 -11.83
CA LEU A 309 -7.39 -6.69 -12.89
C LEU A 309 -7.74 -7.75 -13.95
N ASN A 310 -8.01 -7.31 -15.18
CA ASN A 310 -8.41 -8.19 -16.29
C ASN A 310 -9.56 -9.14 -15.92
N GLY A 311 -10.56 -8.64 -15.20
CA GLY A 311 -11.71 -9.41 -14.74
C GLY A 311 -11.48 -10.28 -13.50
N ASP A 312 -10.23 -10.41 -13.01
CA ASP A 312 -9.92 -11.14 -11.78
C ASP A 312 -9.88 -10.21 -10.57
N TYR A 313 -10.52 -10.61 -9.46
CA TYR A 313 -10.46 -9.88 -8.20
C TYR A 313 -9.08 -10.03 -7.57
N ALA A 314 -8.29 -8.97 -7.58
CA ALA A 314 -6.92 -8.96 -7.07
C ALA A 314 -6.84 -8.69 -5.54
N GLY A 315 -7.94 -8.31 -4.89
CA GLY A 315 -7.97 -8.07 -3.45
C GLY A 315 -8.08 -6.59 -3.06
N ILE A 316 -7.92 -6.31 -1.77
CA ILE A 316 -7.82 -4.95 -1.25
C ILE A 316 -6.44 -4.38 -1.59
N TYR A 317 -6.45 -3.15 -2.07
CA TYR A 317 -5.27 -2.34 -2.37
C TYR A 317 -5.36 -0.99 -1.69
N VAL A 318 -4.21 -0.37 -1.51
CA VAL A 318 -4.10 1.03 -1.12
C VAL A 318 -3.69 1.83 -2.34
N LEU A 319 -4.62 2.63 -2.89
CA LEU A 319 -4.27 3.66 -3.87
C LEU A 319 -3.57 4.80 -3.13
N MET A 320 -2.36 5.14 -3.52
CA MET A 320 -1.59 6.18 -2.86
C MET A 320 -0.75 7.00 -3.84
N GLU A 321 -0.40 8.19 -3.41
CA GLU A 321 0.49 9.09 -4.16
C GLU A 321 1.89 8.49 -4.26
N LYS A 322 2.53 8.57 -5.44
CA LYS A 322 3.98 8.34 -5.54
C LYS A 322 4.71 9.58 -5.03
N ILE A 323 5.75 9.38 -4.21
CA ILE A 323 6.66 10.48 -3.85
C ILE A 323 7.28 11.02 -5.14
N LYS A 324 7.06 12.29 -5.41
CA LYS A 324 7.65 13.04 -6.52
C LYS A 324 7.53 14.54 -6.28
N ARG A 325 8.25 15.34 -7.07
CA ARG A 325 8.06 16.79 -7.08
C ARG A 325 6.64 17.17 -7.49
N GLY A 326 6.04 18.13 -6.80
CA GLY A 326 4.73 18.70 -7.11
C GLY A 326 4.21 19.54 -5.97
N GLU A 327 3.42 20.58 -6.29
CA GLU A 327 2.83 21.52 -5.33
C GLU A 327 2.02 20.81 -4.22
N ASN A 328 1.29 19.77 -4.59
CA ASN A 328 0.49 18.97 -3.65
C ASN A 328 1.22 17.72 -3.13
N ARG A 329 2.53 17.58 -3.37
CA ARG A 329 3.37 16.45 -2.95
C ARG A 329 4.64 16.98 -2.29
N VAL A 330 5.83 16.61 -2.78
CA VAL A 330 7.06 17.26 -2.31
C VAL A 330 7.23 18.55 -3.11
N ASP A 331 6.88 19.68 -2.48
CA ASP A 331 6.82 21.00 -3.11
C ASP A 331 8.20 21.64 -3.19
N VAL A 332 9.12 21.00 -3.92
CA VAL A 332 10.43 21.60 -4.24
C VAL A 332 10.40 22.26 -5.61
N GLU A 333 11.24 23.26 -5.81
CA GLU A 333 11.33 24.03 -7.05
C GLU A 333 11.72 23.14 -8.24
N LYS A 334 11.27 23.53 -9.42
CA LYS A 334 11.63 22.85 -10.66
C LYS A 334 13.08 23.16 -11.04
N LEU A 335 13.94 22.15 -11.01
CA LEU A 335 15.30 22.27 -11.50
C LEU A 335 15.36 21.95 -13.00
N SER A 336 15.92 22.86 -13.80
CA SER A 336 16.12 22.64 -15.23
C SER A 336 17.35 21.79 -15.50
N SER A 337 17.25 20.80 -16.39
CA SER A 337 18.39 19.98 -16.83
C SER A 337 19.52 20.80 -17.46
N ASN A 338 19.27 22.05 -17.88
CA ASN A 338 20.28 22.95 -18.42
C ASN A 338 21.00 23.81 -17.34
N THR A 339 20.57 23.74 -16.09
CA THR A 339 21.20 24.50 -15.00
C THR A 339 22.52 23.84 -14.60
N VAL A 340 23.64 24.51 -14.86
CA VAL A 340 25.01 24.01 -14.57
C VAL A 340 25.78 24.88 -13.59
N SER A 341 25.28 26.06 -13.22
CA SER A 341 25.95 27.00 -12.31
C SER A 341 24.97 28.05 -11.78
N GLY A 342 25.45 28.85 -10.81
CA GLY A 342 24.70 29.96 -10.24
C GLY A 342 23.69 29.56 -9.16
N PRO A 343 22.87 30.51 -8.69
CA PRO A 343 21.93 30.28 -7.59
C PRO A 343 20.87 29.21 -7.89
N ASP A 344 20.51 29.04 -9.17
CA ASP A 344 19.49 28.09 -9.60
C ASP A 344 19.97 26.63 -9.49
N LEU A 345 21.29 26.40 -9.37
CA LEU A 345 21.83 25.06 -9.07
C LEU A 345 21.37 24.56 -7.68
N THR A 346 20.96 25.45 -6.79
CA THR A 346 20.46 25.11 -5.46
C THR A 346 18.98 24.76 -5.43
N GLU A 347 18.25 24.76 -6.56
CA GLU A 347 16.83 24.43 -6.70
C GLU A 347 16.51 23.01 -6.23
N GLY A 348 15.27 22.59 -6.44
CA GLY A 348 14.72 21.38 -5.80
C GLY A 348 15.44 20.08 -6.07
N TYR A 349 15.71 19.32 -5.01
CA TYR A 349 16.22 17.95 -5.07
C TYR A 349 15.39 17.04 -4.16
N ILE A 350 15.14 15.81 -4.62
CA ILE A 350 14.57 14.70 -3.81
C ILE A 350 15.49 13.49 -4.05
N PHE A 351 15.91 12.85 -2.97
CA PHE A 351 16.71 11.62 -3.03
C PHE A 351 16.40 10.75 -1.80
N GLN A 352 16.89 9.53 -1.80
CA GLN A 352 16.65 8.60 -0.70
C GLN A 352 17.90 7.81 -0.35
N VAL A 353 18.03 7.43 0.91
CA VAL A 353 18.92 6.34 1.31
C VAL A 353 18.24 5.04 0.89
N ASP A 354 18.86 4.31 -0.03
CA ASP A 354 18.34 3.05 -0.55
C ASP A 354 19.44 2.23 -1.23
N ARG A 355 19.09 1.09 -1.81
CA ARG A 355 19.99 0.28 -2.62
C ARG A 355 20.36 1.01 -3.89
N GLY A 356 21.64 1.28 -4.09
CA GLY A 356 22.13 1.75 -5.40
C GLY A 356 22.11 0.61 -6.41
N ASN A 357 21.44 0.81 -7.54
CA ASN A 357 21.29 -0.21 -8.56
C ASN A 357 22.27 -0.03 -9.74
N GLY A 358 23.13 1.00 -9.71
CA GLY A 358 24.04 1.26 -10.81
C GLY A 358 24.90 2.52 -10.65
N VAL A 359 25.64 2.83 -11.69
CA VAL A 359 26.65 3.92 -11.67
C VAL A 359 26.00 5.30 -11.84
N ASN A 360 24.78 5.39 -12.37
CA ASN A 360 24.16 6.66 -12.77
C ASN A 360 23.02 7.11 -11.88
N ASP A 361 22.37 6.19 -11.18
CA ASP A 361 21.17 6.45 -10.37
C ASP A 361 21.45 6.91 -8.94
N SER A 362 22.72 6.85 -8.51
CA SER A 362 23.11 7.07 -7.11
C SER A 362 24.52 7.62 -6.94
N TRP A 363 24.81 8.15 -5.76
CA TRP A 363 26.16 8.43 -5.29
C TRP A 363 26.35 7.83 -3.89
N TYR A 364 27.58 7.76 -3.43
CA TYR A 364 27.93 7.15 -2.15
C TYR A 364 28.50 8.17 -1.17
N SER A 365 28.09 8.05 0.10
CA SER A 365 28.72 8.80 1.19
C SER A 365 30.23 8.53 1.26
N GLN A 366 31.01 9.55 1.62
CA GLN A 366 32.43 9.41 1.92
C GLN A 366 32.70 8.81 3.29
N TYR A 367 31.69 8.75 4.16
CA TYR A 367 31.78 8.35 5.56
C TYR A 367 31.21 6.94 5.74
N ALA A 368 31.87 6.17 6.63
CA ALA A 368 31.39 4.86 7.02
C ALA A 368 30.09 4.97 7.83
N PRO A 369 29.14 4.05 7.66
CA PRO A 369 27.89 4.03 8.44
C PRO A 369 28.11 3.78 9.94
N CYS A 370 29.16 3.03 10.29
CA CYS A 370 29.56 2.71 11.65
C CYS A 370 31.06 2.42 11.70
N GLU A 371 31.63 2.43 12.92
CA GLU A 371 33.06 2.20 13.12
C GLU A 371 33.51 0.83 12.61
N GLY A 372 34.56 0.81 11.81
CA GLY A 372 35.14 -0.40 11.23
C GLY A 372 34.42 -0.97 10.02
N SER A 373 33.34 -0.34 9.56
CA SER A 373 32.63 -0.76 8.35
C SER A 373 33.37 -0.33 7.07
N ASP A 374 33.49 -1.23 6.11
CA ASP A 374 33.94 -0.97 4.74
C ASP A 374 32.77 -0.58 3.79
N ARG A 375 31.55 -0.61 4.29
CA ARG A 375 30.34 -0.28 3.54
C ARG A 375 30.19 1.22 3.34
N ARG A 376 29.45 1.59 2.31
CA ARG A 376 29.09 2.98 2.03
C ARG A 376 27.61 3.12 1.86
N ILE A 377 27.06 4.23 2.32
CA ILE A 377 25.66 4.58 2.14
C ILE A 377 25.44 5.04 0.71
N ALA A 378 24.46 4.45 0.03
CA ALA A 378 24.02 4.90 -1.27
C ALA A 378 22.88 5.92 -1.12
N PHE A 379 22.97 7.00 -1.88
CA PHE A 379 21.92 8.01 -2.03
C PHE A 379 21.39 7.93 -3.46
N VAL A 380 20.14 7.58 -3.64
CA VAL A 380 19.49 7.34 -4.94
C VAL A 380 18.69 8.57 -5.34
N TYR A 381 18.85 9.05 -6.57
CA TYR A 381 18.11 10.19 -7.09
C TYR A 381 16.64 9.85 -7.33
N GLU A 382 15.71 10.71 -6.92
CA GLU A 382 14.29 10.63 -7.25
C GLU A 382 13.83 11.87 -8.05
N TYR A 383 14.42 13.04 -7.76
CA TYR A 383 14.19 14.27 -8.54
C TYR A 383 15.39 15.23 -8.43
N PRO A 384 15.93 15.74 -9.54
CA PRO A 384 15.68 15.20 -10.89
C PRO A 384 16.03 13.72 -10.95
N ASP A 385 15.38 12.94 -11.81
CA ASP A 385 15.69 11.53 -11.98
C ASP A 385 17.02 11.32 -12.73
N GLU A 386 17.46 10.07 -12.83
CA GLU A 386 18.77 9.71 -13.38
C GLU A 386 18.99 10.16 -14.82
N ASP A 387 17.92 10.27 -15.61
CA ASP A 387 17.96 10.66 -17.02
C ASP A 387 18.00 12.19 -17.20
N ASP A 388 17.42 12.94 -16.25
CA ASP A 388 17.29 14.40 -16.30
C ASP A 388 18.41 15.14 -15.54
N ILE A 389 19.04 14.52 -14.53
CA ILE A 389 20.03 15.16 -13.66
C ILE A 389 21.40 15.26 -14.34
N ASN A 390 21.94 16.48 -14.50
CA ASN A 390 23.28 16.68 -15.10
C ASN A 390 24.41 16.59 -14.06
N THR A 391 25.67 16.51 -14.54
CA THR A 391 26.86 16.36 -13.70
C THR A 391 27.04 17.48 -12.67
N ALA A 392 26.72 18.73 -13.02
CA ALA A 392 26.86 19.86 -12.09
C ALA A 392 25.86 19.74 -10.94
N GLN A 393 24.65 19.31 -11.22
CA GLN A 393 23.60 19.05 -10.24
C GLN A 393 23.95 17.88 -9.33
N LYS A 394 24.45 16.76 -9.91
CA LYS A 394 24.95 15.61 -9.14
C LYS A 394 26.06 16.04 -8.17
N ASN A 395 27.04 16.79 -8.66
CA ASN A 395 28.15 17.29 -7.85
C ASN A 395 27.67 18.24 -6.75
N TYR A 396 26.71 19.11 -7.03
CA TYR A 396 26.18 20.05 -6.05
C TYR A 396 25.51 19.32 -4.87
N ILE A 397 24.55 18.43 -5.16
CA ILE A 397 23.82 17.77 -4.07
C ILE A 397 24.71 16.80 -3.27
N ALA A 398 25.61 16.09 -3.95
CA ALA A 398 26.60 15.23 -3.29
C ALA A 398 27.53 16.04 -2.37
N SER A 399 28.07 17.17 -2.84
CA SER A 399 28.92 18.05 -2.03
C SER A 399 28.18 18.70 -0.88
N TYR A 400 26.87 18.97 -1.04
CA TYR A 400 26.06 19.52 0.04
C TYR A 400 25.90 18.51 1.17
N VAL A 401 25.57 17.24 0.82
CA VAL A 401 25.44 16.15 1.79
C VAL A 401 26.78 15.85 2.46
N ASP A 402 27.88 15.79 1.69
CA ASP A 402 29.25 15.61 2.21
C ASP A 402 29.62 16.71 3.22
N SER A 403 29.28 17.97 2.92
CA SER A 403 29.48 19.09 3.84
C SER A 403 28.68 18.97 5.14
N PHE A 404 27.47 18.46 5.05
CA PHE A 404 26.64 18.14 6.22
C PHE A 404 27.28 17.03 7.04
N GLU A 405 27.67 15.92 6.42
CA GLU A 405 28.28 14.77 7.08
C GLU A 405 29.61 15.17 7.75
N SER A 406 30.44 15.94 7.04
CA SER A 406 31.67 16.49 7.58
C SER A 406 31.42 17.38 8.81
N ALA A 407 30.45 18.27 8.74
CA ALA A 407 30.12 19.16 9.86
C ALA A 407 29.58 18.36 11.07
N LEU A 408 28.78 17.33 10.84
CA LEU A 408 28.24 16.48 11.92
C LEU A 408 29.34 15.65 12.61
N LEU A 409 30.33 15.21 11.85
CA LEU A 409 31.40 14.36 12.39
C LEU A 409 32.54 15.17 13.02
N ASN A 410 33.00 16.22 12.35
CA ASN A 410 34.29 16.89 12.62
C ASN A 410 34.16 18.24 13.32
N VAL A 411 32.97 18.85 13.35
CA VAL A 411 32.74 20.15 14.03
C VAL A 411 32.03 19.90 15.34
N SER A 412 32.22 20.81 16.31
CA SER A 412 31.47 20.73 17.58
C SER A 412 29.97 20.75 17.32
N LEU A 413 29.24 19.83 17.94
CA LEU A 413 27.77 19.76 17.86
C LEU A 413 27.08 21.04 18.36
N TYR A 414 27.78 21.81 19.19
CA TYR A 414 27.31 23.09 19.76
C TYR A 414 27.70 24.32 18.92
N ASP A 415 28.46 24.15 17.81
CA ASP A 415 28.80 25.25 16.92
C ASP A 415 27.55 25.62 16.08
N THR A 416 26.94 26.74 16.37
CA THR A 416 25.74 27.23 15.70
C THR A 416 26.00 27.85 14.33
N ILE A 417 27.28 28.15 14.00
CA ILE A 417 27.67 28.83 12.77
C ILE A 417 28.17 27.82 11.72
N ASN A 418 29.05 26.90 12.11
CA ASN A 418 29.70 25.94 11.21
C ASN A 418 29.25 24.50 11.43
N GLY A 419 28.50 24.23 12.50
CA GLY A 419 28.01 22.91 12.84
C GLY A 419 26.91 22.40 11.88
N TYR A 420 26.54 21.16 12.06
CA TYR A 420 25.58 20.43 11.21
C TYR A 420 24.21 21.12 11.07
N ARG A 421 23.78 21.89 12.09
CA ARG A 421 22.50 22.63 12.10
C ARG A 421 22.42 23.71 11.02
N LYS A 422 23.57 24.07 10.41
CA LYS A 422 23.62 24.94 9.22
C LYS A 422 23.01 24.30 7.98
N TYR A 423 23.14 22.98 7.87
CA TYR A 423 22.83 22.24 6.65
C TYR A 423 21.45 21.57 6.66
N ILE A 424 20.93 21.20 7.82
CA ILE A 424 19.68 20.46 7.92
C ILE A 424 18.58 21.26 8.61
N ASP A 425 17.34 21.03 8.19
CA ASP A 425 16.14 21.43 8.90
C ASP A 425 15.88 20.44 10.03
N LEU A 426 16.38 20.76 11.20
CA LEU A 426 16.42 19.85 12.33
C LEU A 426 15.03 19.34 12.76
N PRO A 427 13.96 20.17 12.77
CA PRO A 427 12.61 19.71 13.05
C PRO A 427 12.16 18.55 12.15
N SER A 428 12.36 18.65 10.83
CA SER A 428 11.93 17.59 9.90
C SER A 428 12.70 16.27 10.10
N PHE A 429 13.99 16.34 10.48
CA PHE A 429 14.77 15.14 10.85
C PHE A 429 14.26 14.51 12.14
N MET A 430 13.88 15.33 13.13
CA MET A 430 13.29 14.84 14.38
C MET A 430 11.94 14.17 14.15
N ASP A 431 11.08 14.76 13.32
CA ASP A 431 9.75 14.23 13.01
C ASP A 431 9.85 12.90 12.25
N GLN A 432 10.72 12.83 11.26
CA GLN A 432 11.06 11.58 10.60
C GLN A 432 11.56 10.54 11.61
N SER A 433 12.49 10.93 12.49
CA SER A 433 13.02 10.03 13.52
C SER A 433 11.94 9.55 14.48
N LEU A 434 11.05 10.42 14.96
CA LEU A 434 9.98 10.04 15.87
C LEU A 434 9.00 9.04 15.24
N LEU A 435 8.70 9.15 13.94
CA LEU A 435 7.87 8.18 13.23
C LEU A 435 8.59 6.84 13.02
N GLN A 436 9.89 6.87 12.66
CA GLN A 436 10.69 5.66 12.55
C GLN A 436 10.80 4.92 13.90
N GLU A 437 10.98 5.66 14.98
CA GLU A 437 11.02 5.10 16.33
C GLU A 437 9.65 4.63 16.81
N LEU A 438 8.56 5.36 16.53
CA LEU A 438 7.22 4.93 16.87
C LEU A 438 6.90 3.57 16.23
N GLY A 439 7.25 3.42 14.95
CA GLY A 439 7.09 2.18 14.22
C GLY A 439 8.14 1.12 14.54
N HIS A 440 9.27 1.47 15.17
CA HIS A 440 10.48 0.65 15.22
C HIS A 440 10.76 0.01 13.87
N ASN A 441 10.80 0.87 12.82
CA ASN A 441 10.90 0.41 11.44
C ASN A 441 12.32 -0.07 11.14
N VAL A 442 12.50 -1.37 10.97
CA VAL A 442 13.81 -2.01 10.75
C VAL A 442 14.51 -1.54 9.47
N ASP A 443 13.76 -1.04 8.50
CA ASP A 443 14.30 -0.50 7.25
C ASP A 443 14.35 1.04 7.24
N GLY A 444 13.80 1.69 8.24
CA GLY A 444 13.43 3.09 8.25
C GLY A 444 14.56 4.11 8.03
N TYR A 445 15.76 3.83 8.42
CA TYR A 445 16.90 4.74 8.26
C TYR A 445 17.84 4.35 7.12
N ARG A 446 17.67 3.17 6.54
CA ARG A 446 18.63 2.52 5.66
C ARG A 446 18.07 2.17 4.26
N LEU A 447 16.76 2.09 4.14
CA LEU A 447 16.05 1.80 2.89
C LEU A 447 14.84 2.73 2.80
N SER A 448 14.52 3.17 1.58
CA SER A 448 13.36 4.04 1.31
C SER A 448 13.27 5.27 2.23
N SER A 449 14.42 5.77 2.70
CA SER A 449 14.50 6.91 3.61
C SER A 449 14.73 8.18 2.81
N PHE A 450 13.63 8.90 2.53
CA PHE A 450 13.64 10.08 1.67
C PHE A 450 14.17 11.33 2.36
N LEU A 451 14.79 12.21 1.55
CA LEU A 451 15.24 13.53 1.91
C LEU A 451 14.94 14.48 0.73
N HIS A 452 14.72 15.75 1.04
CA HIS A 452 14.49 16.74 -0.01
C HIS A 452 15.09 18.10 0.37
N LYS A 453 15.38 18.89 -0.64
CA LYS A 453 16.00 20.20 -0.48
C LYS A 453 15.36 21.23 -1.40
N HIS A 454 14.90 22.34 -0.83
CA HIS A 454 14.42 23.50 -1.57
C HIS A 454 15.58 24.47 -1.92
N LYS A 455 15.31 25.35 -2.88
CA LYS A 455 16.24 26.40 -3.28
C LYS A 455 16.69 27.24 -2.09
N ASN A 456 18.00 27.38 -1.92
CA ASN A 456 18.62 28.15 -0.84
C ASN A 456 18.18 27.77 0.59
N GLN A 457 17.50 26.62 0.76
CA GLN A 457 17.07 26.13 2.07
C GLN A 457 17.95 24.97 2.55
N LYS A 458 17.73 24.59 3.79
CA LYS A 458 18.37 23.42 4.41
C LYS A 458 17.77 22.12 3.88
N LEU A 459 18.53 21.04 3.98
CA LEU A 459 18.06 19.69 3.71
C LEU A 459 16.99 19.28 4.72
N LYS A 460 15.89 18.71 4.27
CA LYS A 460 14.79 18.21 5.10
C LYS A 460 14.75 16.69 5.10
N GLY A 461 14.44 16.11 6.24
CA GLY A 461 14.05 14.71 6.36
C GLY A 461 12.63 14.47 5.83
N GLY A 462 12.37 13.28 5.27
CA GLY A 462 11.08 12.92 4.71
C GLY A 462 10.95 13.21 3.20
N PRO A 463 9.79 12.84 2.60
CA PRO A 463 8.63 12.19 3.24
C PRO A 463 8.95 10.77 3.73
N ILE A 464 8.14 10.28 4.68
CA ILE A 464 8.22 8.88 5.11
C ILE A 464 7.68 7.93 4.04
N TRP A 465 8.21 6.70 4.02
CA TRP A 465 7.80 5.65 3.08
C TRP A 465 8.07 4.26 3.68
N ASP A 466 7.27 3.26 3.28
CA ASP A 466 7.50 1.82 3.48
C ASP A 466 7.52 1.35 4.95
N PHE A 467 6.36 1.45 5.61
CA PHE A 467 6.16 1.03 7.01
C PHE A 467 5.47 -0.32 7.17
N ASN A 468 5.36 -1.12 6.11
CA ASN A 468 4.72 -2.44 6.15
C ASN A 468 5.42 -3.43 7.09
N LEU A 469 6.71 -3.27 7.33
CA LEU A 469 7.51 -4.08 8.26
C LEU A 469 7.65 -3.47 9.66
N ALA A 470 7.09 -2.29 9.88
CA ALA A 470 7.08 -1.61 11.17
C ALA A 470 6.06 -2.21 12.16
N TYR A 471 6.00 -1.63 13.35
CA TYR A 471 5.03 -2.00 14.40
C TYR A 471 5.07 -3.48 14.76
N GLY A 472 6.26 -4.01 14.96
CA GLY A 472 6.44 -5.39 15.39
C GLY A 472 6.21 -6.44 14.31
N ASN A 473 6.17 -6.08 13.04
CA ASN A 473 5.88 -7.03 11.96
C ASN A 473 7.10 -7.83 11.48
N ALA A 474 8.32 -7.32 11.68
CA ALA A 474 9.54 -7.97 11.20
C ALA A 474 10.20 -8.87 12.26
N ASP A 475 10.70 -10.03 11.83
CA ASP A 475 11.37 -11.04 12.65
C ASP A 475 12.91 -10.93 12.65
N TYR A 476 13.46 -9.82 12.11
CA TYR A 476 14.89 -9.55 12.05
C TYR A 476 15.21 -8.20 12.64
N TYR A 477 16.48 -8.00 13.07
CA TYR A 477 17.01 -6.76 13.68
C TYR A 477 16.13 -6.19 14.79
N ASP A 478 15.65 -7.06 15.69
CA ASP A 478 14.78 -6.70 16.81
C ASP A 478 13.47 -6.00 16.40
N GLY A 479 13.01 -6.19 15.17
CA GLY A 479 11.84 -5.51 14.62
C GLY A 479 10.54 -5.70 15.40
N SER A 480 10.45 -6.75 16.21
CA SER A 480 9.32 -7.00 17.12
C SER A 480 9.50 -6.38 18.51
N ALA A 481 10.70 -5.90 18.87
CA ALA A 481 10.99 -5.34 20.18
C ALA A 481 10.31 -3.98 20.39
N VAL A 482 9.72 -3.78 21.55
CA VAL A 482 9.09 -2.51 21.91
C VAL A 482 10.03 -1.58 22.67
N ASN A 483 11.19 -2.09 23.16
CA ASN A 483 12.04 -1.44 24.14
C ASN A 483 13.48 -1.20 23.67
N THR A 484 13.69 -1.13 22.35
CA THR A 484 14.95 -0.76 21.70
C THR A 484 14.73 0.41 20.76
N TYR A 485 15.82 1.08 20.35
CA TYR A 485 15.76 2.15 19.35
C TYR A 485 16.18 1.64 17.97
N ALA A 486 15.46 2.00 16.94
CA ALA A 486 15.80 1.68 15.55
C ALA A 486 17.10 2.42 15.10
N TRP A 487 17.38 3.60 15.64
CA TRP A 487 18.65 4.30 15.36
C TRP A 487 19.89 3.59 15.95
N ASP A 488 19.72 2.72 16.95
CA ASP A 488 20.81 1.92 17.52
C ASP A 488 20.99 0.60 16.73
N PHE A 489 20.89 0.73 15.43
CA PHE A 489 20.97 -0.37 14.50
C PHE A 489 22.32 -1.09 14.62
N PRO A 490 22.36 -2.43 14.72
CA PRO A 490 23.59 -3.19 14.72
C PRO A 490 24.35 -2.96 13.41
N CYS A 491 25.67 -3.11 13.46
CA CYS A 491 26.52 -3.00 12.27
C CYS A 491 27.01 -4.40 11.82
N PRO A 492 26.13 -5.23 11.26
CA PRO A 492 26.48 -6.58 10.87
C PRO A 492 27.38 -6.56 9.63
N SER A 493 28.44 -7.36 9.63
CA SER A 493 29.39 -7.44 8.51
C SER A 493 28.77 -8.01 7.21
N GLY A 494 27.63 -8.71 7.32
CA GLY A 494 26.95 -9.33 6.19
C GLY A 494 25.88 -8.47 5.51
N ASP A 495 25.45 -7.37 6.11
CA ASP A 495 24.45 -6.47 5.50
C ASP A 495 25.13 -5.36 4.69
N TYR A 496 24.60 -5.11 3.50
CA TYR A 496 25.07 -4.05 2.61
C TYR A 496 24.29 -2.74 2.79
N ASN A 497 23.12 -2.79 3.41
CA ASN A 497 22.23 -1.64 3.58
C ASN A 497 22.20 -1.23 5.04
N LEU A 498 23.15 -0.37 5.42
CA LEU A 498 23.27 0.15 6.77
C LEU A 498 22.71 1.58 6.84
N PRO A 499 22.19 2.02 8.00
CA PRO A 499 21.77 3.41 8.17
C PRO A 499 22.97 4.36 8.19
N PRO A 500 22.84 5.61 7.72
CA PRO A 500 23.84 6.63 7.89
C PRO A 500 24.17 6.84 9.37
N PHE A 501 25.42 7.10 9.69
CA PHE A 501 25.89 7.37 11.06
C PHE A 501 25.17 8.55 11.74
N TRP A 502 24.45 9.37 11.00
CA TRP A 502 23.79 10.60 11.44
C TRP A 502 22.85 10.35 12.62
N TRP A 503 22.00 9.35 12.50
CA TRP A 503 20.93 9.08 13.45
C TRP A 503 21.48 8.77 14.84
N LYS A 504 22.48 7.90 14.92
CA LYS A 504 23.18 7.60 16.17
C LYS A 504 24.01 8.79 16.66
N ARG A 505 24.62 9.56 15.74
CA ARG A 505 25.41 10.73 16.09
C ARG A 505 24.56 11.85 16.69
N PHE A 506 23.33 12.08 16.18
CA PHE A 506 22.42 13.07 16.76
C PHE A 506 22.10 12.78 18.23
N THR A 507 22.00 11.51 18.64
CA THR A 507 21.71 11.17 20.04
C THR A 507 22.84 11.56 21.02
N THR A 508 24.01 11.90 20.52
CA THR A 508 25.13 12.41 21.36
C THR A 508 25.06 13.93 21.57
N ASP A 509 24.15 14.64 20.87
CA ASP A 509 23.90 16.06 21.09
C ASP A 509 22.78 16.24 22.13
N SER A 510 23.13 16.74 23.31
CA SER A 510 22.17 16.94 24.40
C SER A 510 21.07 17.94 24.08
N ILE A 511 21.36 18.93 23.22
CA ILE A 511 20.36 19.91 22.77
C ILE A 511 19.38 19.22 21.80
N TYR A 512 19.88 18.38 20.88
CA TYR A 512 19.02 17.58 20.01
C TYR A 512 18.05 16.71 20.81
N ILE A 513 18.55 15.98 21.80
CA ILE A 513 17.72 15.12 22.64
C ILE A 513 16.68 15.93 23.43
N GLN A 514 17.02 17.11 23.92
CA GLN A 514 16.08 17.97 24.61
C GLN A 514 14.97 18.47 23.66
N GLU A 515 15.34 18.92 22.47
CA GLU A 515 14.39 19.36 21.44
C GLU A 515 13.49 18.18 20.97
N LEU A 516 14.07 16.98 20.79
CA LEU A 516 13.33 15.76 20.44
C LEU A 516 12.28 15.40 21.50
N LYS A 517 12.66 15.48 22.81
CA LYS A 517 11.74 15.26 23.93
C LYS A 517 10.58 16.27 23.91
N CYS A 518 10.89 17.53 23.65
CA CYS A 518 9.87 18.57 23.54
C CYS A 518 8.87 18.27 22.39
N ARG A 519 9.38 17.91 21.21
CA ARG A 519 8.53 17.54 20.05
C ARG A 519 7.71 16.30 20.33
N TYR A 520 8.32 15.24 20.84
CA TYR A 520 7.60 14.03 21.24
C TYR A 520 6.47 14.34 22.23
N THR A 521 6.77 15.12 23.29
CA THR A 521 5.78 15.51 24.30
C THR A 521 4.59 16.28 23.68
N ASN A 522 4.84 17.16 22.69
CA ASN A 522 3.78 17.85 21.95
C ASN A 522 2.94 16.85 21.12
N PHE A 523 3.58 15.95 20.37
CA PHE A 523 2.85 14.97 19.57
C PHE A 523 2.07 13.98 20.42
N ARG A 524 2.51 13.69 21.66
CA ARG A 524 1.73 12.91 22.64
C ARG A 524 0.41 13.58 23.04
N GLN A 525 0.22 14.88 22.76
CA GLN A 525 -1.04 15.60 22.96
C GLN A 525 -1.90 15.65 21.69
N THR A 526 -1.38 15.20 20.54
CA THR A 526 -2.01 15.30 19.22
C THR A 526 -1.91 13.97 18.46
N ALA A 527 -1.08 13.89 17.44
CA ALA A 527 -0.95 12.75 16.54
C ALA A 527 -0.59 11.43 17.25
N PHE A 528 0.21 11.49 18.33
CA PHE A 528 0.61 10.30 19.10
C PHE A 528 -0.24 10.08 20.36
N ASP A 529 -1.35 10.79 20.54
CA ASP A 529 -2.31 10.48 21.61
C ASP A 529 -2.90 9.08 21.41
N ILE A 530 -2.88 8.24 22.43
CA ILE A 530 -3.35 6.84 22.34
C ILE A 530 -4.82 6.79 21.92
N LYS A 531 -5.66 7.69 22.46
CA LYS A 531 -7.10 7.69 22.11
C LYS A 531 -7.31 8.11 20.66
N HIS A 532 -6.47 9.03 20.16
CA HIS A 532 -6.50 9.42 18.76
C HIS A 532 -6.07 8.27 17.86
N ILE A 533 -4.98 7.59 18.19
CA ILE A 533 -4.50 6.42 17.44
C ILE A 533 -5.55 5.29 17.46
N ASP A 534 -6.13 4.98 18.63
CA ASP A 534 -7.22 4.01 18.72
C ASP A 534 -8.39 4.40 17.82
N PHE A 535 -8.79 5.67 17.81
CA PHE A 535 -9.87 6.17 16.93
C PHE A 535 -9.54 5.97 15.44
N VAL A 536 -8.31 6.27 15.01
CA VAL A 536 -7.88 6.06 13.63
C VAL A 536 -7.91 4.58 13.27
N MET A 537 -7.39 3.73 14.15
CA MET A 537 -7.35 2.28 13.92
C MET A 537 -8.77 1.68 13.89
N ASP A 538 -9.65 2.09 14.79
CA ASP A 538 -11.05 1.62 14.81
C ASP A 538 -11.79 2.06 13.54
N SER A 539 -11.57 3.30 13.08
CA SER A 539 -12.16 3.80 11.83
C SER A 539 -11.71 2.97 10.61
N LEU A 540 -10.43 2.60 10.54
CA LEU A 540 -9.91 1.74 9.48
C LEU A 540 -10.44 0.31 9.61
N LYS A 541 -10.58 -0.20 10.83
CA LYS A 541 -11.16 -1.51 11.13
C LYS A 541 -12.62 -1.60 10.66
N ASP A 542 -13.41 -0.56 10.93
CA ASP A 542 -14.81 -0.50 10.50
C ASP A 542 -14.95 -0.53 8.98
N ILE A 543 -14.12 0.25 8.27
CA ILE A 543 -14.12 0.31 6.80
C ILE A 543 -13.76 -1.06 6.21
N LEU A 544 -12.82 -1.79 6.81
CA LEU A 544 -12.30 -3.07 6.33
C LEU A 544 -13.11 -4.29 6.82
N GLN A 545 -14.04 -4.14 7.75
CA GLN A 545 -14.77 -5.24 8.41
C GLN A 545 -15.38 -6.25 7.44
N ILE A 546 -15.99 -5.79 6.36
CA ILE A 546 -16.60 -6.65 5.32
C ILE A 546 -15.57 -7.01 4.23
N PRO A 547 -14.85 -6.06 3.60
CA PRO A 547 -13.95 -6.36 2.50
C PRO A 547 -12.81 -7.33 2.85
N GLN A 548 -12.28 -7.31 4.09
CA GLN A 548 -11.17 -8.15 4.50
C GLN A 548 -11.47 -9.66 4.35
N SER A 549 -12.71 -10.08 4.57
CA SER A 549 -13.08 -11.50 4.44
C SER A 549 -12.87 -11.99 3.00
N ARG A 550 -13.28 -11.19 2.02
CA ARG A 550 -13.10 -11.47 0.58
C ARG A 550 -11.61 -11.43 0.22
N HIS A 551 -10.87 -10.45 0.74
CA HIS A 551 -9.44 -10.34 0.55
C HIS A 551 -8.70 -11.62 0.99
N PHE A 552 -8.97 -12.09 2.22
CA PHE A 552 -8.31 -13.30 2.74
C PHE A 552 -8.88 -14.61 2.18
N THR A 553 -10.03 -14.57 1.51
CA THR A 553 -10.48 -15.68 0.64
C THR A 553 -9.65 -15.72 -0.65
N ARG A 554 -9.37 -14.55 -1.26
CA ARG A 554 -8.49 -14.44 -2.44
C ARG A 554 -7.05 -14.82 -2.08
N TRP A 555 -6.55 -14.30 -0.97
CA TRP A 555 -5.21 -14.53 -0.45
C TRP A 555 -5.28 -15.24 0.91
N PRO A 556 -5.26 -16.58 0.95
CA PRO A 556 -5.46 -17.35 2.19
C PRO A 556 -4.19 -17.40 3.05
N ILE A 557 -3.69 -16.25 3.46
CA ILE A 557 -2.41 -16.06 4.15
C ILE A 557 -2.51 -15.95 5.68
N LEU A 558 -3.72 -15.91 6.23
CA LEU A 558 -3.92 -15.95 7.70
C LEU A 558 -3.52 -17.31 8.25
N GLY A 559 -2.83 -17.34 9.39
CA GLY A 559 -2.26 -18.56 9.99
C GLY A 559 -1.07 -19.13 9.22
N ILE A 560 -0.49 -18.41 8.24
CA ILE A 560 0.69 -18.81 7.49
C ILE A 560 1.82 -17.83 7.77
N TYR A 561 3.03 -18.36 8.00
CA TYR A 561 4.22 -17.53 8.03
C TYR A 561 4.51 -16.97 6.64
N LEU A 562 4.58 -15.65 6.54
CA LEU A 562 5.10 -14.93 5.38
C LEU A 562 6.35 -14.18 5.82
N TRP A 563 7.45 -14.41 5.14
CA TRP A 563 8.67 -13.68 5.46
C TRP A 563 8.46 -12.16 5.29
N PRO A 564 8.84 -11.32 6.25
CA PRO A 564 9.46 -11.64 7.54
C PRO A 564 8.51 -11.44 8.74
N ASN A 565 7.26 -11.91 8.67
CA ASN A 565 6.30 -11.70 9.77
C ASN A 565 6.68 -12.46 11.04
N VAL A 566 6.87 -11.77 12.15
CA VAL A 566 7.08 -12.41 13.46
C VAL A 566 5.76 -12.94 14.04
N PHE A 567 4.66 -12.21 13.89
CA PHE A 567 3.33 -12.62 14.34
C PHE A 567 2.56 -13.31 13.22
N ILE A 568 1.86 -14.38 13.58
CA ILE A 568 1.07 -15.20 12.65
C ILE A 568 -0.34 -15.34 13.20
N GLY A 569 -1.20 -14.35 12.93
CA GLY A 569 -2.60 -14.37 13.34
C GLY A 569 -3.42 -15.34 12.50
N ASN A 570 -4.31 -16.11 13.14
CA ASN A 570 -5.25 -17.01 12.47
C ASN A 570 -6.48 -16.28 11.92
N SER A 571 -6.67 -15.03 12.32
CA SER A 571 -7.71 -14.13 11.84
C SER A 571 -7.17 -12.73 11.63
N TRP A 572 -7.85 -11.96 10.80
CA TRP A 572 -7.52 -10.54 10.63
C TRP A 572 -7.69 -9.74 11.93
N THR A 573 -8.65 -10.11 12.76
CA THR A 573 -8.83 -9.48 14.07
C THR A 573 -7.62 -9.66 14.97
N GLU A 574 -7.03 -10.87 15.00
CA GLU A 574 -5.79 -11.13 15.75
C GLU A 574 -4.61 -10.28 15.23
N GLU A 575 -4.48 -10.07 13.92
CA GLU A 575 -3.44 -9.20 13.32
C GLU A 575 -3.64 -7.73 13.72
N MET A 576 -4.89 -7.25 13.76
CA MET A 576 -5.24 -5.91 14.22
C MET A 576 -4.99 -5.73 15.73
N ASP A 577 -5.36 -6.69 16.54
CA ASP A 577 -5.18 -6.66 17.99
C ASP A 577 -3.70 -6.72 18.37
N TYR A 578 -2.89 -7.50 17.62
CA TYR A 578 -1.44 -7.53 17.76
C TYR A 578 -0.83 -6.16 17.46
N LEU A 579 -1.17 -5.54 16.33
CA LEU A 579 -0.69 -4.21 15.95
C LEU A 579 -1.03 -3.17 17.03
N ASN A 580 -2.28 -3.14 17.51
CA ASN A 580 -2.73 -2.21 18.55
C ASN A 580 -1.97 -2.42 19.86
N THR A 581 -1.85 -3.67 20.30
CA THR A 581 -1.16 -4.02 21.55
C THR A 581 0.32 -3.64 21.47
N TRP A 582 0.98 -3.97 20.36
CA TRP A 582 2.38 -3.65 20.16
C TRP A 582 2.60 -2.12 20.21
N LEU A 583 1.79 -1.36 19.51
CA LEU A 583 1.89 0.10 19.44
C LEU A 583 1.68 0.76 20.81
N LYS A 584 0.71 0.31 21.59
CA LYS A 584 0.49 0.80 22.96
C LYS A 584 1.69 0.52 23.88
N ASN A 585 2.26 -0.67 23.80
CA ASN A 585 3.46 -1.03 24.53
C ASN A 585 4.65 -0.18 24.09
N ARG A 586 4.79 0.08 22.77
CA ARG A 586 5.83 0.94 22.22
C ARG A 586 5.73 2.37 22.73
N ILE A 587 4.54 2.96 22.66
CA ILE A 587 4.28 4.31 23.18
C ILE A 587 4.57 4.37 24.68
N SER A 588 4.15 3.37 25.47
CA SER A 588 4.44 3.33 26.91
C SER A 588 5.94 3.31 27.19
N TRP A 589 6.72 2.57 26.41
CA TRP A 589 8.16 2.57 26.54
C TRP A 589 8.77 3.91 26.09
N MET A 590 8.37 4.46 24.94
CA MET A 590 8.83 5.77 24.49
C MET A 590 8.49 6.88 25.48
N ASP A 591 7.33 6.84 26.13
CA ASP A 591 6.96 7.77 27.19
C ASP A 591 7.97 7.73 28.36
N SER A 592 8.43 6.54 28.74
CA SER A 592 9.43 6.40 29.81
C SER A 592 10.82 7.00 29.44
N GLN A 593 11.10 7.16 28.15
CA GLN A 593 12.38 7.65 27.62
C GLN A 593 12.34 9.12 27.20
N LEU A 594 11.25 9.55 26.58
CA LEU A 594 11.15 10.82 25.86
C LEU A 594 10.13 11.80 26.44
N TYR A 595 9.12 11.33 27.20
CA TYR A 595 8.07 12.21 27.69
C TYR A 595 8.56 13.08 28.84
N ASP A 596 8.38 14.41 28.71
CA ASP A 596 8.76 15.39 29.73
C ASP A 596 7.54 16.27 30.10
N SER A 597 6.86 15.89 31.17
CA SER A 597 5.70 16.64 31.66
C SER A 597 6.05 18.05 32.17
N THR A 598 7.32 18.32 32.54
CA THR A 598 7.73 19.64 33.01
C THR A 598 7.78 20.65 31.87
N PHE A 599 7.98 20.17 30.64
CA PHE A 599 7.94 21.00 29.44
C PHE A 599 6.52 21.52 29.18
N LEU A 600 5.47 20.71 29.32
CA LEU A 600 4.07 21.15 29.20
C LEU A 600 3.72 22.23 30.23
N THR A 601 4.22 22.12 31.44
CA THR A 601 4.04 23.14 32.48
C THR A 601 4.73 24.47 32.09
N LYS A 602 5.91 24.39 31.47
CA LYS A 602 6.62 25.59 30.98
C LYS A 602 5.91 26.21 29.77
N LEU A 603 5.41 25.40 28.85
CA LEU A 603 4.62 25.85 27.71
C LEU A 603 3.34 26.56 28.18
N ASN A 604 2.60 25.94 29.09
CA ASN A 604 1.39 26.55 29.66
C ASN A 604 1.72 27.86 30.37
N ASN A 605 2.83 27.94 31.08
CA ASN A 605 3.27 29.15 31.76
C ASN A 605 3.84 30.22 30.80
N SER A 606 4.44 29.85 29.68
CA SER A 606 4.94 30.80 28.66
C SER A 606 3.84 31.27 27.73
N VAL A 607 2.84 30.45 27.45
CA VAL A 607 1.63 30.80 26.68
C VAL A 607 0.73 31.76 27.45
N VAL A 608 0.73 31.70 28.79
CA VAL A 608 0.01 32.66 29.65
C VAL A 608 0.50 34.11 29.49
N LEU A 609 1.71 34.34 28.95
CA LEU A 609 2.22 35.69 28.73
C LEU A 609 1.83 36.30 27.37
N HIS A 610 1.16 35.55 26.44
CA HIS A 610 0.71 36.06 25.13
C HIS A 610 -0.63 35.53 24.66
N GLN A 611 -1.42 34.82 25.47
CA GLN A 611 -2.84 34.61 25.19
C GLN A 611 -3.63 35.83 25.70
N LYS A 612 -3.83 36.78 24.83
CA LYS A 612 -5.12 37.41 24.74
C LYS A 612 -6.10 36.28 24.50
N ASN A 613 -6.99 36.02 25.46
CA ASN A 613 -8.05 35.00 25.35
C ASN A 613 -8.99 35.37 24.19
N ASP A 614 -8.65 34.98 22.98
CA ASP A 614 -9.59 34.96 21.87
C ASP A 614 -10.40 33.67 22.01
N GLU A 615 -11.44 33.70 22.85
CA GLU A 615 -12.41 32.64 22.91
C GLU A 615 -13.19 32.59 21.60
N ILE A 616 -12.92 31.56 20.77
CA ILE A 616 -13.81 31.24 19.67
C ILE A 616 -14.87 30.27 20.18
N ASN A 617 -16.12 30.72 20.10
CA ASN A 617 -17.29 29.92 20.46
C ASN A 617 -17.99 29.45 19.20
N VAL A 618 -18.33 28.14 19.17
CA VAL A 618 -19.13 27.51 18.11
C VAL A 618 -20.37 26.89 18.74
N TYR A 619 -21.53 27.42 18.42
CA TYR A 619 -22.79 26.99 19.03
C TYR A 619 -23.99 27.09 18.07
N PRO A 620 -25.05 26.31 18.29
CA PRO A 620 -25.14 25.21 19.25
C PRO A 620 -24.27 24.02 18.84
N ASN A 621 -23.79 23.27 19.84
CA ASN A 621 -23.05 22.04 19.64
C ASN A 621 -23.47 21.03 20.72
N PRO A 622 -24.15 19.92 20.41
CA PRO A 622 -24.58 19.46 19.07
C PRO A 622 -25.57 20.39 18.34
N THR A 623 -25.60 20.26 17.01
CA THR A 623 -26.51 21.02 16.15
C THR A 623 -27.24 20.11 15.15
N SER A 624 -28.43 20.54 14.72
CA SER A 624 -29.18 19.92 13.62
C SER A 624 -29.27 20.81 12.37
N GLY A 625 -28.46 21.87 12.30
CA GLY A 625 -28.47 22.79 11.17
C GLY A 625 -27.54 23.99 11.37
N ILE A 626 -28.09 25.14 11.72
CA ILE A 626 -27.34 26.38 11.78
C ILE A 626 -26.41 26.42 12.99
N ILE A 627 -25.14 26.77 12.75
CA ILE A 627 -24.16 27.12 13.79
C ILE A 627 -23.79 28.59 13.71
N LYS A 628 -23.38 29.12 14.84
CA LYS A 628 -22.73 30.44 14.94
C LYS A 628 -21.32 30.26 15.43
N ILE A 629 -20.39 30.94 14.77
CA ILE A 629 -18.98 31.01 15.13
C ILE A 629 -18.74 32.44 15.57
N GLU A 630 -18.27 32.64 16.79
CA GLU A 630 -18.13 33.99 17.41
C GLU A 630 -16.76 34.09 18.09
N THR A 631 -16.12 35.27 17.98
CA THR A 631 -14.91 35.61 18.72
C THR A 631 -15.07 36.94 19.42
N SER A 632 -14.51 37.04 20.62
CA SER A 632 -14.61 38.26 21.45
C SER A 632 -13.58 39.34 21.12
N ALA A 633 -12.52 39.02 20.36
CA ALA A 633 -11.37 39.90 20.28
C ALA A 633 -10.88 40.26 18.86
N GLU A 634 -10.98 39.41 17.85
CA GLU A 634 -10.45 39.64 16.50
C GLU A 634 -11.40 39.16 15.40
N THR A 635 -11.23 39.70 14.19
CA THR A 635 -12.00 39.23 13.03
C THR A 635 -11.43 37.93 12.48
N PHE A 636 -12.31 37.02 12.09
CA PHE A 636 -11.92 35.84 11.33
C PHE A 636 -11.29 36.22 10.00
N ARG A 637 -10.29 35.46 9.56
CA ARG A 637 -9.70 35.59 8.22
C ARG A 637 -10.13 34.46 7.32
N HIS A 638 -10.30 33.26 7.91
CA HIS A 638 -10.62 32.06 7.16
C HIS A 638 -11.36 31.05 8.04
N ILE A 639 -12.35 30.37 7.47
CA ILE A 639 -13.09 29.28 8.12
C ILE A 639 -13.09 28.07 7.21
N GLN A 640 -12.64 26.93 7.73
CA GLN A 640 -12.64 25.64 7.07
C GLN A 640 -13.38 24.62 7.92
N ILE A 641 -14.09 23.70 7.27
CA ILE A 641 -14.75 22.58 7.96
C ILE A 641 -14.31 21.28 7.31
N TYR A 642 -13.90 20.35 8.14
CA TYR A 642 -13.48 19.01 7.75
C TYR A 642 -14.44 17.99 8.36
N ASN A 643 -14.74 16.93 7.61
CA ASN A 643 -15.47 15.78 8.14
C ASN A 643 -14.57 14.90 9.03
N SER A 644 -15.13 13.85 9.61
CA SER A 644 -14.44 12.93 10.52
C SER A 644 -13.25 12.18 9.90
N ILE A 645 -13.18 12.12 8.56
CA ILE A 645 -12.07 11.50 7.81
C ILE A 645 -11.10 12.53 7.20
N GLY A 646 -11.18 13.79 7.65
CA GLY A 646 -10.27 14.87 7.24
C GLY A 646 -10.53 15.45 5.85
N ILE A 647 -11.68 15.18 5.22
CA ILE A 647 -12.04 15.82 3.94
C ILE A 647 -12.56 17.24 4.22
N LEU A 648 -12.02 18.20 3.52
CA LEU A 648 -12.49 19.58 3.53
C LEU A 648 -13.87 19.63 2.87
N VAL A 649 -14.89 20.01 3.64
CA VAL A 649 -16.28 20.11 3.16
C VAL A 649 -16.76 21.56 3.04
N TYR A 650 -16.01 22.50 3.60
CA TYR A 650 -16.30 23.95 3.50
C TYR A 650 -15.03 24.76 3.64
N ASP A 651 -14.90 25.80 2.82
CA ASP A 651 -13.74 26.70 2.80
C ASP A 651 -14.19 28.10 2.42
N GLN A 652 -14.00 29.09 3.31
CA GLN A 652 -14.36 30.47 3.04
C GLN A 652 -13.48 31.47 3.78
N SER A 653 -13.02 32.52 3.05
CA SER A 653 -12.43 33.72 3.62
C SER A 653 -13.51 34.61 4.20
N VAL A 654 -13.35 35.06 5.44
CA VAL A 654 -14.32 35.85 6.20
C VAL A 654 -13.61 37.01 6.88
N HIS A 655 -14.29 38.16 6.94
CA HIS A 655 -13.80 39.33 7.67
C HIS A 655 -14.91 39.80 8.62
N SER A 656 -15.14 39.03 9.70
CA SER A 656 -16.18 39.32 10.70
C SER A 656 -15.75 38.71 12.04
N ASN A 657 -16.35 39.17 13.11
CA ASN A 657 -16.23 38.58 14.45
C ASN A 657 -17.40 37.65 14.80
N LEU A 658 -18.41 37.58 13.93
CA LEU A 658 -19.54 36.63 14.03
C LEU A 658 -19.83 36.09 12.63
N PHE A 659 -19.93 34.78 12.51
CA PHE A 659 -20.26 34.08 11.28
C PHE A 659 -21.35 33.05 11.53
N THR A 660 -22.32 32.98 10.64
CA THR A 660 -23.43 32.00 10.75
C THR A 660 -23.43 31.12 9.53
N LEU A 661 -23.53 29.81 9.75
CA LEU A 661 -23.43 28.78 8.72
C LEU A 661 -24.53 27.75 8.88
N ASP A 662 -25.20 27.37 7.81
CA ASP A 662 -26.15 26.26 7.79
C ASP A 662 -25.43 24.98 7.32
N LEU A 663 -25.19 24.09 8.25
CA LEU A 663 -24.47 22.83 7.96
C LEU A 663 -25.27 21.88 7.08
N ARG A 664 -26.59 22.02 7.01
CA ARG A 664 -27.42 21.15 6.15
C ARG A 664 -27.12 21.31 4.66
N GLU A 665 -26.61 22.49 4.28
CA GLU A 665 -26.27 22.81 2.90
C GLU A 665 -24.83 22.41 2.52
N ILE A 666 -23.99 22.04 3.50
CA ILE A 666 -22.54 21.96 3.32
C ILE A 666 -21.97 20.62 3.72
N VAL A 667 -22.52 20.01 4.78
CA VAL A 667 -21.99 18.78 5.34
C VAL A 667 -22.90 17.61 5.01
N GLY A 668 -22.32 16.42 4.93
CA GLY A 668 -22.99 15.16 4.64
C GLY A 668 -23.81 14.63 5.84
N PRO A 669 -23.76 13.31 6.08
CA PRO A 669 -24.57 12.65 7.11
C PRO A 669 -24.22 13.12 8.53
N SER A 670 -25.08 12.74 9.48
CA SER A 670 -24.81 12.95 10.92
C SER A 670 -23.42 12.47 11.29
N GLY A 671 -22.68 13.29 12.04
CA GLY A 671 -21.30 12.96 12.38
C GLY A 671 -20.57 14.07 13.11
N ILE A 672 -19.29 13.83 13.36
CA ILE A 672 -18.37 14.79 13.96
C ILE A 672 -17.66 15.55 12.84
N TYR A 673 -17.60 16.86 12.95
CA TYR A 673 -16.90 17.77 12.04
C TYR A 673 -15.93 18.63 12.82
N SER A 674 -14.82 18.99 12.19
CA SER A 674 -13.83 19.93 12.75
C SER A 674 -13.96 21.29 12.05
N VAL A 675 -14.27 22.33 12.80
CA VAL A 675 -14.27 23.71 12.33
C VAL A 675 -12.93 24.34 12.67
N ILE A 676 -12.19 24.72 11.65
CA ILE A 676 -10.89 25.41 11.77
C ILE A 676 -11.11 26.87 11.46
N VAL A 677 -10.74 27.72 12.39
CA VAL A 677 -10.90 29.17 12.28
C VAL A 677 -9.54 29.82 12.38
N THR A 678 -9.17 30.61 11.37
CA THR A 678 -7.93 31.39 11.33
C THR A 678 -8.24 32.85 11.60
N THR A 679 -7.51 33.43 12.55
CA THR A 679 -7.54 34.87 12.90
C THR A 679 -6.15 35.46 12.66
N SER A 680 -5.97 36.75 12.95
CA SER A 680 -4.64 37.39 12.96
C SER A 680 -3.73 36.86 14.08
N GLY A 681 -4.32 36.27 15.13
CA GLY A 681 -3.60 35.69 16.27
C GLY A 681 -3.24 34.23 16.13
N GLY A 682 -3.72 33.51 15.08
CA GLY A 682 -3.45 32.10 14.84
C GLY A 682 -4.66 31.30 14.37
N THR A 683 -4.50 29.99 14.36
CA THR A 683 -5.53 29.04 13.92
C THR A 683 -6.04 28.24 15.11
N ILE A 684 -7.36 28.13 15.24
CA ILE A 684 -8.05 27.41 16.34
C ILE A 684 -9.00 26.39 15.73
N ALA A 685 -8.97 25.16 16.23
CA ALA A 685 -9.86 24.08 15.85
C ALA A 685 -10.93 23.83 16.92
N LYS A 686 -12.19 23.68 16.50
CA LYS A 686 -13.32 23.29 17.36
C LYS A 686 -14.07 22.12 16.75
N LYS A 687 -14.42 21.14 17.57
CA LYS A 687 -15.28 20.01 17.14
C LYS A 687 -16.75 20.37 17.26
N ILE A 688 -17.54 19.99 16.28
CA ILE A 688 -19.00 20.09 16.28
C ILE A 688 -19.63 18.74 16.00
N ILE A 689 -20.76 18.47 16.61
CA ILE A 689 -21.57 17.28 16.36
C ILE A 689 -22.78 17.72 15.55
N PHE A 690 -22.88 17.25 14.32
CA PHE A 690 -24.03 17.50 13.45
C PHE A 690 -24.96 16.28 13.47
N LEU A 691 -26.25 16.52 13.70
CA LEU A 691 -27.30 15.52 13.74
C LEU A 691 -28.31 15.85 12.62
N SER A 692 -28.16 15.24 11.44
CA SER A 692 -29.17 15.38 10.37
C SER A 692 -30.49 14.75 10.85
N ARG A 693 -31.57 15.44 10.67
CA ARG A 693 -32.93 14.94 10.94
C ARG A 693 -33.40 14.05 9.81
#